data_4181b351689438d7db3b15cc0d686f4c
#
_entry.id   4181b351689438d7db3b15cc0d686f4c
#
_cell.length_a   1.000
_cell.length_b   1.000
_cell.length_c   1.000
_cell.angle_alpha   90.00
_cell.angle_beta   90.00
_cell.angle_gamma   90.00
#
_symmetry.space_group_name_H-M   'P 1'
#
loop_
_entity.id
_entity.type
_entity.pdbx_description
1 polymer ?
#
loop_
_entity_poly.entity_id
_entity_poly.type
_entity_poly.pdbx_seq_one_letter_code
_entity_poly.pdbx_strand_id
1 'polypeptide(L)'
;MTLGPDVRPSTGSGDVVQSLAEGGPYIANYIGNGSVGCCLDHVGLMNDLRLPGVLELVGETYLNSQWHFVHGAFGMDYRLPVARLEGCLRLEGDPDPVIGLRPECLRDHRQRLDLGRGVLETTYVFAPGGSPAAVVRSSAYCSQQRKSLLAIRLEIESLSDRVTFGFGLSPVADCDYHYGGHFACRAPWESDGRLAQCALETNLQTTVVSVLADGLSLPAGRGSGDLGGSVPLTGRTSLTFLVSVDSSAEGLDPHQAGGRRLREAAELGWEALLRDHRGWWGRFWSESYADIPDERCGRIWTRGQYYLASSLSDRPAHPPLVFGLARVGWPSYFPQDFLFLYENTAVLNHRAHAASTAGYWLGILDHCREYAGRAFDLPGAVYPWTPPVLRWDDYHASGPPNHCYWQLHNSAYVAKMVHLYASFFGDEVSARAMAYPVIREIAAAYRAMLSRDPVDGRYGIRFSPLRSQDEYLDEDVPNAFDTLLSAQYGLGLANRYAEHLGCDGQLRSDWERVLAAGMAYPEAGGRWAVFEGDRRGLGSQKHTVQLNPLGVLPADGMIDNELTLASWRMRYELIAPVEEGAVAWTLGQFALASAMAGSGDDVLGDLDAIETAGLVDQRWIQCFESTGRKPHFVTTYGLLLQAVSACLLQWQRGYIHPLAAVPTAWGGRRLAFGGWRAPGGFVVCGESDSGGGCVRVTSERGECLRLRVPDDWDGACLEEDGAPLGHPEPGYVLEVETTPGSVYTVEGRRRA
;
A
#
# COMPACT_ATOMS: atom_id res chain seq x y z
N MET A 1 -0.44 -23.54 18.96
CA MET A 1 0.82 -23.17 19.62
C MET A 1 1.00 -21.68 19.47
N THR A 2 0.99 -20.93 20.57
CA THR A 2 1.46 -19.54 20.55
C THR A 2 2.94 -19.60 20.20
N LEU A 3 3.33 -18.92 19.12
CA LEU A 3 4.72 -18.69 18.76
C LEU A 3 5.43 -18.18 20.02
N GLY A 4 6.56 -18.80 20.39
CA GLY A 4 7.34 -18.38 21.55
C GLY A 4 7.78 -16.92 21.42
N PRO A 5 8.00 -16.18 22.51
CA PRO A 5 8.25 -14.74 22.52
C PRO A 5 9.54 -14.28 21.82
N ASP A 6 10.29 -15.17 21.19
CA ASP A 6 11.61 -14.88 20.61
C ASP A 6 11.68 -14.95 19.07
N VAL A 7 10.57 -15.21 18.37
CA VAL A 7 10.53 -15.06 16.90
C VAL A 7 10.30 -13.59 16.55
N ARG A 8 11.34 -12.78 16.77
CA ARG A 8 11.44 -11.49 16.09
C ARG A 8 11.86 -11.80 14.66
N PRO A 9 11.26 -11.15 13.63
CA PRO A 9 11.94 -11.10 12.34
C PRO A 9 13.37 -10.69 12.61
N SER A 10 14.32 -11.18 11.83
CA SER A 10 15.74 -10.76 11.95
C SER A 10 15.80 -9.25 11.69
N THR A 11 15.41 -8.46 12.69
CA THR A 11 15.12 -7.03 12.62
C THR A 11 16.34 -6.17 12.34
N GLY A 12 17.52 -6.77 12.21
CA GLY A 12 18.74 -6.07 11.83
C GLY A 12 18.91 -5.85 10.32
N SER A 13 18.31 -6.70 9.45
CA SER A 13 18.54 -6.64 8.00
C SER A 13 17.53 -5.76 7.23
N GLY A 14 16.40 -5.41 7.83
CA GLY A 14 15.32 -4.62 7.18
C GLY A 14 15.41 -3.13 7.40
N ASP A 15 16.03 -2.67 8.47
CA ASP A 15 16.09 -1.25 8.83
C ASP A 15 16.66 -0.37 7.71
N VAL A 16 16.13 0.86 7.63
CA VAL A 16 16.65 1.86 6.70
C VAL A 16 17.66 2.73 7.43
N VAL A 17 18.92 2.66 7.02
CA VAL A 17 20.00 3.45 7.60
C VAL A 17 20.61 4.36 6.54
N GLN A 18 20.77 5.63 6.85
CA GLN A 18 21.38 6.64 5.99
C GLN A 18 22.36 7.51 6.75
N SER A 19 23.41 7.98 6.07
CA SER A 19 24.38 8.93 6.60
C SER A 19 24.74 9.97 5.55
N LEU A 20 24.98 11.20 5.97
CA LEU A 20 25.49 12.28 5.08
C LEU A 20 26.90 11.96 4.56
N ALA A 21 27.67 11.12 5.27
CA ALA A 21 29.00 10.70 4.83
C ALA A 21 29.00 9.80 3.59
N GLU A 22 27.85 9.18 3.25
CA GLU A 22 27.75 8.31 2.08
C GLU A 22 27.73 9.08 0.76
N GLY A 23 27.44 10.39 0.81
CA GLY A 23 27.31 11.24 -0.37
C GLY A 23 26.05 10.94 -1.22
N GLY A 24 25.81 11.78 -2.23
CA GLY A 24 24.64 11.66 -3.11
C GLY A 24 23.35 12.26 -2.53
N PRO A 25 22.24 12.13 -3.26
CA PRO A 25 20.96 12.63 -2.82
C PRO A 25 20.49 11.94 -1.55
N TYR A 26 19.98 12.70 -0.58
CA TYR A 26 19.40 12.19 0.65
C TYR A 26 17.91 11.90 0.44
N ILE A 27 17.46 10.74 0.87
CA ILE A 27 16.05 10.35 0.72
C ILE A 27 15.33 10.56 2.04
N ALA A 28 14.29 11.41 2.03
CA ALA A 28 13.48 11.63 3.22
C ALA A 28 12.81 10.33 3.68
N ASN A 29 12.96 9.97 4.97
CA ASN A 29 12.38 8.75 5.52
C ASN A 29 10.90 8.93 5.85
N TYR A 30 10.08 7.97 5.38
CA TYR A 30 8.64 7.95 5.58
C TYR A 30 8.26 7.25 6.89
N ILE A 31 7.49 7.94 7.73
CA ILE A 31 6.78 7.41 8.88
C ILE A 31 5.27 7.67 8.74
N GLY A 32 4.44 6.72 9.13
CA GLY A 32 3.00 6.83 9.03
C GLY A 32 2.25 5.82 9.87
N ASN A 33 0.92 5.96 9.93
CA ASN A 33 0.04 5.05 10.68
C ASN A 33 -1.31 4.78 9.98
N GLY A 34 -1.39 5.11 8.69
CA GLY A 34 -2.61 4.99 7.89
C GLY A 34 -3.63 6.10 8.10
N SER A 35 -3.36 7.07 8.99
CA SER A 35 -4.22 8.23 9.22
C SER A 35 -3.47 9.54 9.06
N VAL A 36 -2.28 9.62 9.64
CA VAL A 36 -1.31 10.70 9.44
C VAL A 36 0.04 10.10 9.06
N GLY A 37 0.81 10.83 8.28
CA GLY A 37 2.16 10.44 7.88
C GLY A 37 2.96 11.61 7.36
N CYS A 38 4.28 11.46 7.37
CA CYS A 38 5.19 12.47 6.87
C CYS A 38 6.52 11.84 6.45
N CYS A 39 7.27 12.57 5.63
CA CYS A 39 8.68 12.31 5.46
C CYS A 39 9.48 13.31 6.27
N LEU A 40 10.54 12.82 6.90
CA LEU A 40 11.45 13.64 7.70
C LEU A 40 12.80 13.72 7.01
N ASP A 41 13.37 14.93 7.07
CA ASP A 41 14.68 15.25 6.51
C ASP A 41 15.85 14.67 7.34
N HIS A 42 17.06 15.01 6.95
CA HIS A 42 18.29 14.56 7.58
C HIS A 42 18.50 15.03 9.04
N VAL A 43 17.78 16.05 9.48
CA VAL A 43 17.81 16.48 10.90
C VAL A 43 16.64 15.94 11.70
N GLY A 44 15.73 15.18 11.06
CA GLY A 44 14.59 14.52 11.69
C GLY A 44 13.38 15.43 11.87
N LEU A 45 13.24 16.45 11.04
CA LEU A 45 12.11 17.38 10.99
C LEU A 45 11.57 17.53 9.56
N MET A 46 10.69 18.53 9.31
CA MET A 46 10.03 18.73 8.02
C MET A 46 10.45 20.08 7.37
N ASN A 47 11.76 20.34 7.30
CA ASN A 47 12.23 21.59 6.74
C ASN A 47 12.00 21.68 5.22
N ASP A 48 11.76 22.91 4.73
CA ASP A 48 11.82 23.21 3.30
C ASP A 48 13.29 23.35 2.87
N LEU A 49 13.80 22.32 2.19
CA LEU A 49 15.21 22.25 1.78
C LEU A 49 15.49 22.77 0.38
N ARG A 50 14.56 23.49 -0.25
CA ARG A 50 14.76 24.09 -1.59
C ARG A 50 15.69 25.30 -1.60
N LEU A 51 16.39 25.54 -0.51
CA LEU A 51 17.32 26.68 -0.35
C LEU A 51 18.70 26.36 -0.93
N PRO A 52 19.36 27.28 -1.64
CA PRO A 52 20.69 27.07 -2.19
C PRO A 52 21.73 26.69 -1.12
N GLY A 53 22.56 25.69 -1.40
CA GLY A 53 23.62 25.22 -0.50
C GLY A 53 23.13 24.38 0.69
N VAL A 54 21.85 24.04 0.76
CA VAL A 54 21.32 23.00 1.62
C VAL A 54 21.34 21.67 0.85
N LEU A 55 21.18 20.56 1.55
CA LEU A 55 21.22 19.21 1.03
C LEU A 55 20.22 19.01 -0.12
N GLU A 56 20.65 18.32 -1.19
CA GLU A 56 19.72 17.78 -2.18
C GLU A 56 18.90 16.68 -1.55
N LEU A 57 17.62 16.95 -1.30
CA LEU A 57 16.68 15.99 -0.75
C LEU A 57 15.80 15.41 -1.86
N VAL A 58 15.68 14.09 -1.88
CA VAL A 58 14.67 13.41 -2.68
C VAL A 58 13.44 13.14 -1.82
N GLY A 59 12.31 13.72 -2.22
CA GLY A 59 11.04 13.64 -1.50
C GLY A 59 10.56 14.98 -0.97
N GLU A 60 9.39 14.97 -0.41
CA GLU A 60 8.71 16.14 0.17
C GLU A 60 8.58 15.95 1.68
N THR A 61 8.76 17.01 2.44
CA THR A 61 8.72 16.98 3.91
C THR A 61 7.47 17.69 4.42
N TYR A 62 6.33 17.05 4.27
CA TYR A 62 5.04 17.53 4.79
C TYR A 62 4.44 16.53 5.76
N LEU A 63 3.69 17.05 6.73
CA LEU A 63 2.69 16.27 7.44
C LEU A 63 1.45 16.16 6.56
N ASN A 64 0.99 14.94 6.35
CA ASN A 64 -0.18 14.61 5.55
C ASN A 64 -1.23 13.93 6.42
N SER A 65 -2.48 14.15 6.07
CA SER A 65 -3.62 13.48 6.69
C SER A 65 -4.42 12.73 5.63
N GLN A 66 -5.00 11.62 6.03
CA GLN A 66 -5.97 10.90 5.23
C GLN A 66 -7.25 11.71 5.00
N TRP A 67 -7.52 12.72 5.84
CA TRP A 67 -8.75 13.49 5.88
C TRP A 67 -8.57 15.00 5.57
N HIS A 68 -7.67 15.37 4.64
CA HIS A 68 -7.53 16.77 4.23
C HIS A 68 -7.69 16.90 2.70
N PHE A 69 -8.85 17.39 2.27
CA PHE A 69 -9.24 17.44 0.85
C PHE A 69 -9.76 18.82 0.43
N VAL A 70 -9.62 19.10 -0.86
CA VAL A 70 -10.34 20.14 -1.57
C VAL A 70 -11.14 19.49 -2.71
N HIS A 71 -12.37 19.94 -2.92
CA HIS A 71 -13.14 19.58 -4.09
C HIS A 71 -12.77 20.50 -5.26
N GLY A 72 -12.33 19.92 -6.35
CA GLY A 72 -11.77 20.66 -7.48
C GLY A 72 -12.30 20.23 -8.83
N ALA A 73 -11.46 20.35 -9.84
CA ALA A 73 -11.83 20.05 -11.22
C ALA A 73 -12.36 18.60 -11.36
N PHE A 74 -13.27 18.42 -12.32
CA PHE A 74 -13.84 17.13 -12.68
C PHE A 74 -14.73 16.47 -11.63
N GLY A 75 -15.16 17.21 -10.61
CA GLY A 75 -15.92 16.66 -9.50
C GLY A 75 -15.10 15.71 -8.63
N MET A 76 -13.79 15.86 -8.57
CA MET A 76 -12.89 15.01 -7.77
C MET A 76 -12.50 15.67 -6.46
N ASP A 77 -12.25 14.85 -5.45
CA ASP A 77 -11.65 15.26 -4.20
C ASP A 77 -10.13 15.07 -4.27
N TYR A 78 -9.39 16.18 -4.12
CA TYR A 78 -7.94 16.19 -4.16
C TYR A 78 -7.37 16.29 -2.76
N ARG A 79 -6.46 15.38 -2.41
CA ARG A 79 -5.75 15.45 -1.13
C ARG A 79 -4.73 16.57 -1.17
N LEU A 80 -4.63 17.29 -0.04
CA LEU A 80 -3.69 18.38 0.16
C LEU A 80 -2.68 18.03 1.26
N PRO A 81 -1.45 18.57 1.19
CA PRO A 81 -0.53 18.56 2.33
C PRO A 81 -1.07 19.46 3.43
N VAL A 82 -0.74 19.13 4.70
CA VAL A 82 -1.35 19.82 5.86
C VAL A 82 -0.42 20.88 6.44
N ALA A 83 0.79 20.47 6.84
CA ALA A 83 1.72 21.39 7.52
C ALA A 83 3.16 20.87 7.46
N ARG A 84 4.09 21.72 7.90
CA ARG A 84 5.45 21.36 8.27
C ARG A 84 5.71 21.71 9.73
N LEU A 85 6.43 20.86 10.44
CA LEU A 85 7.10 21.21 11.68
C LEU A 85 8.58 21.38 11.37
N GLU A 86 8.99 22.63 11.20
CA GLU A 86 10.35 23.00 10.80
C GLU A 86 11.21 23.29 12.04
N GLY A 87 12.51 23.12 11.90
CA GLY A 87 13.44 23.56 12.94
C GLY A 87 14.88 23.18 12.63
N CYS A 88 15.79 23.99 13.17
CA CYS A 88 17.21 23.71 13.09
C CYS A 88 17.98 24.43 14.20
N LEU A 89 19.21 23.95 14.45
CA LEU A 89 20.16 24.65 15.32
C LEU A 89 20.76 25.83 14.62
N ARG A 90 21.05 26.90 15.42
CA ARG A 90 21.69 28.14 14.99
C ARG A 90 22.72 28.56 16.00
N LEU A 91 23.66 29.43 15.60
CA LEU A 91 24.53 30.14 16.52
C LEU A 91 23.99 31.56 16.68
N GLU A 92 23.96 32.06 17.89
CA GLU A 92 23.60 33.46 18.17
C GLU A 92 24.52 34.41 17.40
N GLY A 93 23.91 35.33 16.63
CA GLY A 93 24.62 36.29 15.78
C GLY A 93 25.11 35.71 14.44
N ASP A 94 24.85 34.47 14.10
CA ASP A 94 25.13 33.94 12.76
C ASP A 94 24.08 34.47 11.76
N PRO A 95 24.52 35.07 10.63
CA PRO A 95 23.60 35.59 9.63
C PRO A 95 22.88 34.50 8.80
N ASP A 96 23.38 33.25 8.81
CA ASP A 96 22.76 32.13 8.06
C ASP A 96 21.62 31.47 8.90
N PRO A 97 20.35 31.73 8.56
CA PRO A 97 19.22 31.20 9.32
C PRO A 97 19.07 29.69 9.23
N VAL A 98 19.75 29.03 8.27
CA VAL A 98 19.63 27.57 7.98
C VAL A 98 20.95 26.82 8.17
N ILE A 99 21.90 27.41 8.90
CA ILE A 99 23.22 26.81 9.14
C ILE A 99 23.13 25.37 9.69
N GLY A 100 22.15 25.09 10.53
CA GLY A 100 21.92 23.76 11.11
C GLY A 100 21.35 22.72 10.13
N LEU A 101 21.01 23.14 8.90
CA LEU A 101 20.56 22.25 7.83
C LEU A 101 21.66 21.96 6.80
N ARG A 102 22.82 22.64 6.91
CA ARG A 102 23.90 22.47 5.97
C ARG A 102 24.73 21.24 6.27
N PRO A 103 24.91 20.31 5.31
CA PRO A 103 25.67 19.07 5.53
C PRO A 103 27.07 19.28 6.08
N GLU A 104 27.77 20.33 5.67
CA GLU A 104 29.11 20.67 6.13
C GLU A 104 29.17 21.09 7.60
N CYS A 105 28.02 21.48 8.17
CA CYS A 105 27.88 21.81 9.59
C CYS A 105 27.45 20.63 10.46
N LEU A 106 27.22 19.45 9.86
CA LEU A 106 26.77 18.24 10.56
C LEU A 106 27.82 17.15 10.45
N ARG A 107 28.29 16.65 11.61
CA ARG A 107 29.24 15.55 11.71
C ARG A 107 28.62 14.35 12.39
N ASP A 108 29.19 13.17 12.16
CA ASP A 108 28.75 11.91 12.77
C ASP A 108 27.25 11.66 12.58
N HIS A 109 26.75 12.10 11.42
CA HIS A 109 25.34 11.99 11.08
C HIS A 109 24.95 10.55 10.80
N ARG A 110 23.87 10.12 11.46
CA ARG A 110 23.21 8.84 11.19
C ARG A 110 21.71 8.97 11.39
N GLN A 111 20.95 8.54 10.43
CA GLN A 111 19.51 8.40 10.57
C GLN A 111 19.13 6.91 10.36
N ARG A 112 18.29 6.37 11.25
CA ARG A 112 17.84 4.98 11.23
C ARG A 112 16.34 4.91 11.42
N LEU A 113 15.64 4.33 10.46
CA LEU A 113 14.25 3.92 10.63
C LEU A 113 14.25 2.47 11.12
N ASP A 114 13.92 2.29 12.38
CA ASP A 114 13.74 0.98 13.03
C ASP A 114 12.36 0.44 12.65
N LEU A 115 12.31 -0.46 11.69
CA LEU A 115 11.05 -1.02 11.16
C LEU A 115 10.32 -1.88 12.19
N GLY A 116 11.06 -2.57 13.05
CA GLY A 116 10.49 -3.40 14.11
C GLY A 116 9.73 -2.61 15.16
N ARG A 117 10.07 -1.34 15.32
CA ARG A 117 9.47 -0.44 16.32
C ARG A 117 8.69 0.71 15.68
N GLY A 118 8.82 0.93 14.35
CA GLY A 118 8.21 2.05 13.64
C GLY A 118 8.71 3.43 14.10
N VAL A 119 9.99 3.53 14.47
CA VAL A 119 10.59 4.76 15.03
C VAL A 119 11.74 5.21 14.14
N LEU A 120 11.74 6.49 13.77
CA LEU A 120 12.87 7.14 13.10
C LEU A 120 13.75 7.80 14.14
N GLU A 121 15.02 7.39 14.19
CA GLU A 121 16.06 7.93 15.07
C GLU A 121 17.10 8.68 14.23
N THR A 122 17.44 9.92 14.62
CA THR A 122 18.48 10.72 13.96
C THR A 122 19.49 11.17 14.99
N THR A 123 20.78 11.04 14.69
CA THR A 123 21.87 11.53 15.54
C THR A 123 22.87 12.31 14.70
N TYR A 124 23.35 13.41 15.24
CA TYR A 124 24.42 14.21 14.62
C TYR A 124 25.09 15.14 15.62
N VAL A 125 26.27 15.61 15.25
CA VAL A 125 26.99 16.69 15.94
C VAL A 125 26.87 17.96 15.08
N PHE A 126 26.27 19.00 15.62
CA PHE A 126 26.26 20.34 15.01
C PHE A 126 27.62 20.99 15.25
N ALA A 127 28.37 21.24 14.17
CA ALA A 127 29.75 21.70 14.20
C ALA A 127 30.01 22.80 13.15
N PRO A 128 29.36 23.95 13.24
CA PRO A 128 29.57 25.05 12.31
C PRO A 128 31.03 25.56 12.36
N GLY A 129 31.64 25.77 11.19
CA GLY A 129 33.06 26.09 11.10
C GLY A 129 34.00 25.00 11.62
N GLY A 130 33.49 23.80 11.77
CA GLY A 130 34.26 22.63 12.15
C GLY A 130 34.38 22.38 13.66
N SER A 131 33.90 23.28 14.54
CA SER A 131 33.94 23.13 16.00
C SER A 131 32.61 22.57 16.53
N PRO A 132 32.59 21.48 17.30
CA PRO A 132 31.36 20.97 17.90
C PRO A 132 30.68 22.01 18.80
N ALA A 133 29.42 22.32 18.50
CA ALA A 133 28.60 23.27 19.25
C ALA A 133 27.41 22.57 19.97
N ALA A 134 26.91 21.47 19.42
CA ALA A 134 25.89 20.66 20.09
C ALA A 134 25.90 19.23 19.59
N VAL A 135 25.43 18.30 20.44
CA VAL A 135 25.11 16.92 20.07
C VAL A 135 23.59 16.75 20.07
N VAL A 136 23.01 16.21 18.99
CA VAL A 136 21.58 16.03 18.83
C VAL A 136 21.22 14.57 18.69
N ARG A 137 20.12 14.18 19.35
CA ARG A 137 19.40 12.94 19.12
C ARG A 137 17.93 13.28 18.92
N SER A 138 17.37 12.85 17.80
CA SER A 138 15.95 12.98 17.51
C SER A 138 15.30 11.61 17.46
N SER A 139 14.06 11.50 17.92
CA SER A 139 13.20 10.33 17.77
C SER A 139 11.82 10.77 17.32
N ALA A 140 11.29 10.15 16.28
CA ALA A 140 10.00 10.51 15.71
C ALA A 140 9.18 9.27 15.33
N TYR A 141 7.84 9.33 15.51
CA TYR A 141 6.91 8.30 15.07
C TYR A 141 5.49 8.84 14.92
N CYS A 142 4.74 8.30 13.94
CA CYS A 142 3.27 8.45 13.89
C CYS A 142 2.67 7.34 14.75
N SER A 143 1.89 7.72 15.77
CA SER A 143 1.39 6.78 16.77
C SER A 143 0.40 5.77 16.15
N GLN A 144 0.70 4.49 16.19
CA GLN A 144 -0.21 3.45 15.72
C GLN A 144 -1.44 3.29 16.63
N GLN A 145 -1.30 3.58 17.91
CA GLN A 145 -2.40 3.49 18.85
C GLN A 145 -3.31 4.74 18.84
N ARG A 146 -2.75 5.94 18.55
CA ARG A 146 -3.45 7.23 18.46
C ARG A 146 -3.29 7.80 17.06
N LYS A 147 -4.22 7.45 16.16
CA LYS A 147 -4.08 7.59 14.71
C LYS A 147 -3.86 9.04 14.20
N SER A 148 -4.32 10.07 14.91
CA SER A 148 -4.07 11.47 14.52
C SER A 148 -2.75 12.03 15.05
N LEU A 149 -1.97 11.27 15.84
CA LEU A 149 -0.81 11.78 16.59
C LEU A 149 0.52 11.47 15.90
N LEU A 150 1.29 12.54 15.62
CA LEU A 150 2.73 12.50 15.37
C LEU A 150 3.45 12.97 16.64
N ALA A 151 4.50 12.27 17.05
CA ALA A 151 5.34 12.62 18.19
C ALA A 151 6.81 12.75 17.76
N ILE A 152 7.45 13.86 18.10
CA ILE A 152 8.87 14.14 17.84
C ILE A 152 9.52 14.60 19.14
N ARG A 153 10.67 14.01 19.48
CA ARG A 153 11.49 14.40 20.63
C ARG A 153 12.90 14.68 20.18
N LEU A 154 13.44 15.80 20.61
CA LEU A 154 14.82 16.21 20.40
C LEU A 154 15.52 16.26 21.76
N GLU A 155 16.62 15.54 21.89
CA GLU A 155 17.55 15.61 23.02
C GLU A 155 18.81 16.29 22.54
N ILE A 156 19.08 17.50 23.08
CA ILE A 156 20.18 18.35 22.63
C ILE A 156 21.11 18.59 23.80
N GLU A 157 22.37 18.22 23.64
CA GLU A 157 23.44 18.59 24.56
C GLU A 157 24.22 19.76 23.95
N SER A 158 23.96 20.97 24.46
CA SER A 158 24.68 22.17 24.03
C SER A 158 26.08 22.18 24.61
N LEU A 159 27.07 22.34 23.75
CA LEU A 159 28.49 22.45 24.10
C LEU A 159 28.95 23.93 24.07
N SER A 160 28.04 24.86 23.73
CA SER A 160 28.27 26.30 23.67
C SER A 160 27.01 27.03 24.15
N ASP A 161 27.20 28.14 24.87
CA ASP A 161 26.12 29.02 25.33
C ASP A 161 25.48 29.86 24.19
N ARG A 162 26.05 29.79 22.99
CA ARG A 162 25.58 30.53 21.82
C ARG A 162 24.62 29.71 20.94
N VAL A 163 24.30 28.47 21.31
CA VAL A 163 23.40 27.62 20.49
C VAL A 163 21.96 27.97 20.79
N THR A 164 21.19 28.15 19.73
CA THR A 164 19.74 28.31 19.79
C THR A 164 19.05 27.25 18.90
N PHE A 165 17.84 26.89 19.24
CA PHE A 165 16.98 26.07 18.39
C PHE A 165 15.85 26.96 17.85
N GLY A 166 15.83 27.15 16.52
CA GLY A 166 14.72 27.77 15.83
C GLY A 166 13.69 26.72 15.43
N PHE A 167 12.41 27.03 15.61
CA PHE A 167 11.32 26.13 15.22
C PHE A 167 10.18 26.91 14.59
N GLY A 168 9.34 26.21 13.81
CA GLY A 168 8.13 26.75 13.20
C GLY A 168 7.10 25.66 12.90
N LEU A 169 5.82 26.02 13.00
CA LEU A 169 4.71 25.31 12.41
C LEU A 169 4.23 26.12 11.21
N SER A 170 4.45 25.60 10.02
CA SER A 170 4.08 26.25 8.76
C SER A 170 2.89 25.47 8.15
N PRO A 171 1.64 25.96 8.31
CA PRO A 171 0.49 25.34 7.65
C PRO A 171 0.62 25.50 6.14
N VAL A 172 0.28 24.47 5.36
CA VAL A 172 0.30 24.55 3.90
C VAL A 172 -1.00 25.20 3.43
N ALA A 173 -1.02 26.52 3.50
CA ALA A 173 -2.18 27.35 3.16
C ALA A 173 -2.22 27.79 1.70
N ASP A 174 -1.18 27.52 0.94
CA ASP A 174 -1.02 27.87 -0.47
C ASP A 174 -0.25 26.76 -1.18
N CYS A 175 -0.91 26.04 -2.09
CA CYS A 175 -0.29 24.99 -2.89
C CYS A 175 -1.07 24.66 -4.17
N ASP A 176 -0.36 24.19 -5.18
CA ASP A 176 -0.96 23.59 -6.36
C ASP A 176 -1.29 22.12 -6.08
N TYR A 177 -2.38 21.64 -6.68
CA TYR A 177 -2.75 20.24 -6.64
C TYR A 177 -2.93 19.68 -8.05
N HIS A 178 -3.14 18.39 -8.15
CA HIS A 178 -3.13 17.67 -9.42
C HIS A 178 -4.15 18.24 -10.44
N TYR A 179 -3.85 18.15 -11.73
CA TYR A 179 -4.61 18.72 -12.85
C TYR A 179 -4.68 20.26 -12.87
N GLY A 180 -3.64 20.92 -12.35
CA GLY A 180 -3.51 22.39 -12.44
C GLY A 180 -4.45 23.16 -11.52
N GLY A 181 -4.99 22.52 -10.48
CA GLY A 181 -5.77 23.19 -9.46
C GLY A 181 -4.87 23.91 -8.44
N HIS A 182 -5.42 24.91 -7.81
CA HIS A 182 -4.72 25.73 -6.81
C HIS A 182 -5.59 25.86 -5.56
N PHE A 183 -4.98 25.63 -4.41
CA PHE A 183 -5.57 25.84 -3.09
C PHE A 183 -4.88 27.00 -2.40
N ALA A 184 -5.66 27.94 -1.91
CA ALA A 184 -5.18 29.02 -1.06
C ALA A 184 -6.21 29.31 0.02
N CYS A 185 -5.76 29.40 1.26
CA CYS A 185 -6.59 29.80 2.38
C CYS A 185 -5.82 30.74 3.32
N ARG A 186 -6.58 31.45 4.16
CA ARG A 186 -5.99 32.12 5.32
C ARG A 186 -5.95 31.11 6.46
N ALA A 187 -4.76 30.67 6.86
CA ALA A 187 -4.57 29.74 7.97
C ALA A 187 -4.49 30.48 9.32
N PRO A 188 -5.61 30.73 10.01
CA PRO A 188 -5.58 31.37 11.32
C PRO A 188 -5.06 30.39 12.37
N TRP A 189 -4.33 30.94 13.34
CA TRP A 189 -3.88 30.17 14.50
C TRP A 189 -4.21 30.89 15.81
N GLU A 190 -4.36 30.05 16.86
CA GLU A 190 -4.49 30.48 18.26
C GLU A 190 -3.52 29.68 19.11
N SER A 191 -2.93 30.32 20.11
CA SER A 191 -1.98 29.67 21.02
C SER A 191 -2.08 30.26 22.45
N ASP A 192 -2.01 29.38 23.43
CA ASP A 192 -1.91 29.74 24.85
C ASP A 192 -0.45 29.76 25.37
N GLY A 193 0.52 29.59 24.46
CA GLY A 193 1.96 29.55 24.78
C GLY A 193 2.48 28.10 24.95
N ARG A 194 1.61 27.10 25.10
CA ARG A 194 1.97 25.68 25.19
C ARG A 194 1.29 24.84 24.09
N LEU A 195 0.03 25.11 23.84
CA LEU A 195 -0.78 24.50 22.78
C LEU A 195 -1.08 25.56 21.72
N ALA A 196 -0.78 25.28 20.47
CA ALA A 196 -1.18 26.07 19.32
C ALA A 196 -2.03 25.25 18.37
N GLN A 197 -2.98 25.91 17.71
CA GLN A 197 -3.89 25.30 16.73
C GLN A 197 -3.98 26.19 15.49
N CYS A 198 -3.76 25.60 14.31
CA CYS A 198 -3.90 26.26 13.01
C CYS A 198 -5.06 25.61 12.24
N ALA A 199 -5.97 26.43 11.70
CA ALA A 199 -7.11 25.95 10.92
C ALA A 199 -6.88 26.16 9.42
N LEU A 200 -7.14 25.10 8.65
CA LEU A 200 -7.13 25.08 7.19
C LEU A 200 -8.56 24.84 6.71
N GLU A 201 -9.14 25.85 6.04
CA GLU A 201 -10.50 25.80 5.53
C GLU A 201 -10.49 25.46 4.04
N THR A 202 -11.21 24.42 3.64
CA THR A 202 -11.46 24.07 2.25
C THR A 202 -12.95 24.19 1.94
N ASN A 203 -13.33 24.01 0.68
CA ASN A 203 -14.74 23.93 0.29
C ASN A 203 -15.45 22.63 0.69
N LEU A 204 -14.74 21.69 1.34
CA LEU A 204 -15.27 20.44 1.86
C LEU A 204 -15.29 20.38 3.39
N GLN A 205 -14.30 20.98 4.05
CA GLN A 205 -14.05 20.72 5.46
C GLN A 205 -13.12 21.74 6.11
N THR A 206 -13.11 21.75 7.43
CA THR A 206 -12.09 22.38 8.27
C THR A 206 -11.13 21.31 8.76
N THR A 207 -9.82 21.50 8.55
CA THR A 207 -8.76 20.68 9.12
C THR A 207 -7.95 21.50 10.09
N VAL A 208 -7.75 21.00 11.31
CA VAL A 208 -6.99 21.69 12.37
C VAL A 208 -5.71 20.90 12.66
N VAL A 209 -4.59 21.60 12.53
CA VAL A 209 -3.30 21.13 13.04
C VAL A 209 -3.10 21.68 14.42
N SER A 210 -2.99 20.82 15.40
CA SER A 210 -2.71 21.17 16.78
C SER A 210 -1.29 20.77 17.14
N VAL A 211 -0.52 21.64 17.76
CA VAL A 211 0.82 21.37 18.28
C VAL A 211 0.88 21.67 19.77
N LEU A 212 1.31 20.72 20.56
CA LEU A 212 1.68 20.90 21.95
C LEU A 212 3.20 20.74 22.07
N ALA A 213 3.84 21.77 22.59
CA ALA A 213 5.29 21.77 22.82
C ALA A 213 5.60 21.65 24.31
N ASP A 214 6.61 20.83 24.63
CA ASP A 214 7.17 20.71 25.96
C ASP A 214 8.69 20.97 25.91
N GLY A 215 9.23 21.66 26.92
CA GLY A 215 10.62 22.14 26.94
C GLY A 215 10.85 23.48 26.25
N LEU A 216 9.83 24.06 25.60
CA LEU A 216 9.84 25.39 25.03
C LEU A 216 8.46 26.05 25.09
N SER A 217 8.42 27.39 24.94
CA SER A 217 7.17 28.16 24.86
C SER A 217 6.87 28.54 23.41
N LEU A 218 5.63 28.26 22.98
CA LEU A 218 5.11 28.77 21.72
C LEU A 218 4.74 30.24 21.81
N PRO A 219 4.73 31.02 20.72
CA PRO A 219 4.16 32.37 20.71
C PRO A 219 2.70 32.34 21.16
N ALA A 220 2.35 33.16 22.14
CA ALA A 220 0.97 33.24 22.63
C ALA A 220 0.17 34.28 21.85
N GLY A 221 -1.15 34.07 21.71
CA GLY A 221 -2.06 34.97 21.02
C GLY A 221 -2.74 34.40 19.80
N ARG A 222 -3.12 35.24 18.86
CA ARG A 222 -3.80 34.91 17.61
C ARG A 222 -3.07 35.51 16.41
N GLY A 223 -3.04 34.80 15.32
CA GLY A 223 -2.43 35.28 14.08
C GLY A 223 -2.85 34.46 12.87
N SER A 224 -2.12 34.61 11.78
CA SER A 224 -2.30 33.80 10.56
C SER A 224 -0.94 33.62 9.89
N GLY A 225 -0.80 32.50 9.12
CA GLY A 225 0.47 32.09 8.52
C GLY A 225 1.32 31.28 9.49
N ASP A 226 2.64 31.40 9.39
CA ASP A 226 3.56 30.60 10.19
C ASP A 226 3.56 30.97 11.66
N LEU A 227 3.64 29.96 12.50
CA LEU A 227 3.83 30.13 13.95
C LEU A 227 5.22 29.61 14.31
N GLY A 228 6.12 30.47 14.76
CA GLY A 228 7.49 30.05 15.06
C GLY A 228 8.17 30.87 16.14
N GLY A 229 9.30 30.39 16.59
CA GLY A 229 10.11 31.03 17.63
C GLY A 229 11.52 30.46 17.69
N SER A 230 12.29 30.96 18.67
CA SER A 230 13.64 30.48 18.94
C SER A 230 13.84 30.34 20.45
N VAL A 231 14.56 29.31 20.86
CA VAL A 231 14.90 29.05 22.25
C VAL A 231 16.41 28.89 22.41
N PRO A 232 17.05 29.64 23.34
CA PRO A 232 18.45 29.43 23.68
C PRO A 232 18.64 28.09 24.40
N LEU A 233 19.71 27.41 24.07
CA LEU A 233 19.99 26.07 24.61
C LEU A 233 21.16 26.13 25.59
N THR A 234 20.96 25.54 26.75
CA THR A 234 22.00 25.43 27.79
C THR A 234 22.08 24.01 28.34
N GLY A 235 23.30 23.45 28.35
CA GLY A 235 23.50 22.09 28.84
C GLY A 235 22.68 21.06 28.09
N ARG A 236 21.99 20.19 28.84
CA ARG A 236 21.10 19.18 28.25
C ARG A 236 19.65 19.67 28.23
N THR A 237 19.08 19.77 27.06
CA THR A 237 17.70 20.21 26.83
C THR A 237 16.92 19.12 26.10
N SER A 238 15.71 18.84 26.57
CA SER A 238 14.77 17.93 25.89
C SER A 238 13.59 18.75 25.39
N LEU A 239 13.32 18.70 24.10
CA LEU A 239 12.17 19.32 23.45
C LEU A 239 11.25 18.22 22.91
N THR A 240 9.96 18.29 23.22
CA THR A 240 8.97 17.33 22.71
C THR A 240 7.87 18.10 21.99
N PHE A 241 7.57 17.66 20.77
CA PHE A 241 6.45 18.13 19.97
C PHE A 241 5.46 16.98 19.80
N LEU A 242 4.23 17.22 20.23
CA LEU A 242 3.08 16.36 19.95
C LEU A 242 2.22 17.11 18.95
N VAL A 243 1.96 16.50 17.79
CA VAL A 243 1.20 17.11 16.70
C VAL A 243 -0.02 16.24 16.41
N SER A 244 -1.22 16.85 16.38
CA SER A 244 -2.45 16.19 15.99
C SER A 244 -3.04 16.85 14.75
N VAL A 245 -3.54 16.05 13.82
CA VAL A 245 -4.32 16.51 12.67
C VAL A 245 -5.71 15.94 12.80
N ASP A 246 -6.69 16.82 12.85
CA ASP A 246 -8.10 16.50 13.06
C ASP A 246 -8.96 17.21 12.01
N SER A 247 -9.99 16.53 11.50
CA SER A 247 -10.83 17.05 10.42
C SER A 247 -12.32 16.99 10.79
N SER A 248 -13.07 18.02 10.39
CA SER A 248 -14.54 18.00 10.48
C SER A 248 -15.18 16.90 9.64
N ALA A 249 -14.49 16.39 8.62
CA ALA A 249 -14.92 15.23 7.84
C ALA A 249 -15.02 13.94 8.65
N GLU A 250 -14.36 13.86 9.81
CA GLU A 250 -14.46 12.74 10.74
C GLU A 250 -15.69 12.86 11.68
N GLY A 251 -16.56 13.84 11.47
CA GLY A 251 -17.75 14.07 12.31
C GLY A 251 -17.44 14.67 13.69
N LEU A 252 -16.27 15.32 13.84
CA LEU A 252 -15.79 15.89 15.10
C LEU A 252 -15.66 17.41 14.98
N ASP A 253 -15.67 18.11 16.13
CA ASP A 253 -15.09 19.47 16.22
C ASP A 253 -13.57 19.32 16.27
N PRO A 254 -12.84 19.70 15.18
CA PRO A 254 -11.44 19.41 15.07
C PRO A 254 -10.58 20.21 16.07
N HIS A 255 -11.01 21.41 16.48
CA HIS A 255 -10.31 22.20 17.50
C HIS A 255 -10.38 21.50 18.87
N GLN A 256 -11.57 21.11 19.28
CA GLN A 256 -11.75 20.43 20.56
C GLN A 256 -11.08 19.05 20.58
N ALA A 257 -11.21 18.30 19.49
CA ALA A 257 -10.63 16.96 19.36
C ALA A 257 -9.10 17.01 19.48
N GLY A 258 -8.44 17.85 18.68
CA GLY A 258 -6.98 18.01 18.67
C GLY A 258 -6.44 18.46 20.02
N GLY A 259 -7.02 19.51 20.60
CA GLY A 259 -6.59 20.03 21.91
C GLY A 259 -6.73 19.00 23.03
N ARG A 260 -7.85 18.26 23.08
CA ARG A 260 -8.05 17.18 24.07
C ARG A 260 -7.04 16.06 23.88
N ARG A 261 -6.89 15.52 22.67
CA ARG A 261 -5.95 14.41 22.35
C ARG A 261 -4.52 14.75 22.74
N LEU A 262 -4.06 15.97 22.47
CA LEU A 262 -2.71 16.40 22.82
C LEU A 262 -2.50 16.55 24.33
N ARG A 263 -3.48 17.08 25.08
CA ARG A 263 -3.38 17.14 26.55
C ARG A 263 -3.34 15.75 27.15
N GLU A 264 -4.23 14.83 26.74
CA GLU A 264 -4.21 13.44 27.16
C GLU A 264 -2.88 12.75 26.84
N ALA A 265 -2.32 12.98 25.65
CA ALA A 265 -1.02 12.44 25.24
C ALA A 265 0.13 13.00 26.10
N ALA A 266 0.10 14.31 26.40
CA ALA A 266 1.10 14.94 27.24
C ALA A 266 1.03 14.45 28.71
N GLU A 267 -0.16 14.20 29.24
CA GLU A 267 -0.36 13.63 30.58
C GLU A 267 0.19 12.20 30.68
N LEU A 268 0.05 11.39 29.63
CA LEU A 268 0.66 10.05 29.54
C LEU A 268 2.19 10.09 29.49
N GLY A 269 2.73 11.11 28.86
CA GLY A 269 4.16 11.30 28.68
C GLY A 269 4.80 10.41 27.63
N TRP A 270 5.97 10.82 27.17
CA TRP A 270 6.71 10.20 26.05
C TRP A 270 6.90 8.69 26.18
N GLU A 271 7.36 8.23 27.33
CA GLU A 271 7.70 6.81 27.52
C GLU A 271 6.49 5.89 27.45
N ALA A 272 5.33 6.35 27.91
CA ALA A 272 4.09 5.59 27.82
C ALA A 272 3.58 5.56 26.37
N LEU A 273 3.59 6.70 25.69
CA LEU A 273 3.20 6.80 24.28
C LEU A 273 4.07 5.90 23.39
N LEU A 274 5.38 5.93 23.60
CA LEU A 274 6.34 5.13 22.83
C LEU A 274 6.20 3.62 23.12
N ARG A 275 5.92 3.25 24.37
CA ARG A 275 5.66 1.86 24.76
C ARG A 275 4.39 1.33 24.07
N ASP A 276 3.30 2.10 24.06
CA ASP A 276 2.05 1.75 23.40
C ASP A 276 2.27 1.56 21.87
N HIS A 277 3.00 2.47 21.26
CA HIS A 277 3.36 2.42 19.85
C HIS A 277 4.19 1.16 19.50
N ARG A 278 5.25 0.90 20.26
CA ARG A 278 6.09 -0.31 20.09
C ARG A 278 5.30 -1.59 20.34
N GLY A 279 4.39 -1.58 21.31
CA GLY A 279 3.51 -2.71 21.58
C GLY A 279 2.59 -3.05 20.40
N TRP A 280 2.10 -2.04 19.67
CA TRP A 280 1.32 -2.26 18.46
C TRP A 280 2.17 -2.90 17.35
N TRP A 281 3.38 -2.37 17.08
CA TRP A 281 4.30 -2.95 16.11
C TRP A 281 4.72 -4.37 16.46
N GLY A 282 4.92 -4.65 17.75
CA GLY A 282 5.21 -6.01 18.22
C GLY A 282 4.11 -7.01 17.87
N ARG A 283 2.83 -6.62 18.03
CA ARG A 283 1.68 -7.45 17.60
C ARG A 283 1.64 -7.61 16.08
N PHE A 284 1.78 -6.50 15.34
CA PHE A 284 1.77 -6.52 13.87
C PHE A 284 2.80 -7.52 13.31
N TRP A 285 4.05 -7.47 13.78
CA TRP A 285 5.10 -8.37 13.35
C TRP A 285 4.95 -9.80 13.86
N SER A 286 4.10 -10.04 14.85
CA SER A 286 3.83 -11.41 15.35
C SER A 286 2.76 -12.14 14.54
N GLU A 287 2.03 -11.47 13.64
CA GLU A 287 0.96 -12.07 12.85
C GLU A 287 1.52 -12.98 11.75
N SER A 288 2.66 -12.62 11.16
CA SER A 288 3.33 -13.42 10.13
C SER A 288 4.83 -13.20 10.12
N TYR A 289 5.57 -14.18 9.60
CA TYR A 289 7.04 -14.09 9.40
C TYR A 289 7.48 -14.76 8.11
N ALA A 290 8.66 -14.36 7.61
CA ALA A 290 9.40 -15.07 6.59
C ALA A 290 10.91 -14.99 6.86
N ASP A 291 11.60 -16.09 6.66
CA ASP A 291 13.07 -16.21 6.63
C ASP A 291 13.46 -16.56 5.19
N ILE A 292 13.84 -15.55 4.42
CA ILE A 292 14.12 -15.64 2.99
C ILE A 292 15.63 -15.60 2.80
N PRO A 293 16.24 -16.60 2.13
CA PRO A 293 17.68 -16.68 2.00
C PRO A 293 18.32 -15.61 1.10
N ASP A 294 17.52 -14.85 0.37
CA ASP A 294 17.94 -13.70 -0.43
C ASP A 294 17.73 -12.41 0.36
N GLU A 295 18.82 -11.66 0.60
CA GLU A 295 18.77 -10.44 1.42
C GLU A 295 17.92 -9.34 0.78
N ARG A 296 17.90 -9.20 -0.57
CA ARG A 296 17.09 -8.24 -1.30
C ARG A 296 15.60 -8.57 -1.11
N CYS A 297 15.22 -9.82 -1.35
CA CYS A 297 13.84 -10.27 -1.19
C CYS A 297 13.39 -10.19 0.29
N GLY A 298 14.25 -10.51 1.25
CA GLY A 298 13.99 -10.32 2.68
C GLY A 298 13.74 -8.84 3.04
N ARG A 299 14.53 -7.92 2.47
CA ARG A 299 14.30 -6.46 2.62
C ARG A 299 13.00 -6.01 1.99
N ILE A 300 12.68 -6.46 0.76
CA ILE A 300 11.42 -6.16 0.09
C ILE A 300 10.24 -6.62 0.96
N TRP A 301 10.29 -7.86 1.48
CA TRP A 301 9.24 -8.42 2.32
C TRP A 301 9.03 -7.62 3.61
N THR A 302 10.10 -7.28 4.32
CA THR A 302 10.01 -6.52 5.58
C THR A 302 9.56 -5.08 5.34
N ARG A 303 10.16 -4.38 4.37
CA ARG A 303 9.82 -2.98 4.05
C ARG A 303 8.44 -2.84 3.45
N GLY A 304 8.03 -3.77 2.58
CA GLY A 304 6.69 -3.79 2.00
C GLY A 304 5.61 -3.84 3.08
N GLN A 305 5.77 -4.67 4.12
CA GLN A 305 4.84 -4.70 5.25
C GLN A 305 4.90 -3.43 6.10
N TYR A 306 6.08 -2.85 6.32
CA TYR A 306 6.19 -1.58 7.02
C TYR A 306 5.43 -0.46 6.27
N TYR A 307 5.60 -0.35 4.94
CA TYR A 307 4.89 0.64 4.14
C TYR A 307 3.40 0.35 4.05
N LEU A 308 2.99 -0.92 4.05
CA LEU A 308 1.59 -1.30 4.19
C LEU A 308 0.99 -0.73 5.48
N ALA A 309 1.58 -1.04 6.63
CA ALA A 309 1.09 -0.60 7.94
C ALA A 309 1.18 0.92 8.17
N SER A 310 2.15 1.59 7.51
CA SER A 310 2.31 3.04 7.57
C SER A 310 1.32 3.80 6.69
N SER A 311 0.80 3.14 5.64
CA SER A 311 -0.06 3.78 4.63
C SER A 311 -1.52 3.40 4.79
N LEU A 312 -1.81 2.18 5.27
CA LEU A 312 -3.14 1.62 5.39
C LEU A 312 -3.63 1.66 6.84
N SER A 313 -4.85 2.12 7.07
CA SER A 313 -5.43 2.15 8.41
C SER A 313 -5.97 0.76 8.82
N ASP A 314 -5.74 0.37 10.07
CA ASP A 314 -6.39 -0.77 10.74
C ASP A 314 -7.77 -0.40 11.36
N ARG A 315 -8.26 0.82 11.09
CA ARG A 315 -9.57 1.35 11.49
C ARG A 315 -10.33 1.82 10.27
N PRO A 316 -11.68 1.92 10.35
CA PRO A 316 -12.48 2.36 9.21
C PRO A 316 -11.97 3.67 8.61
N ALA A 317 -11.56 3.61 7.36
CA ALA A 317 -11.02 4.73 6.61
C ALA A 317 -11.03 4.39 5.11
N HIS A 318 -10.98 5.40 4.25
CA HIS A 318 -10.81 5.18 2.81
C HIS A 318 -9.38 4.72 2.49
N PRO A 319 -9.16 4.10 1.31
CA PRO A 319 -7.83 3.68 0.88
C PRO A 319 -6.81 4.83 0.78
N PRO A 320 -5.50 4.55 0.94
CA PRO A 320 -4.46 5.54 0.78
C PRO A 320 -4.21 5.88 -0.69
N LEU A 321 -3.45 6.95 -0.93
CA LEU A 321 -2.86 7.27 -2.23
C LEU A 321 -1.78 6.24 -2.63
N VAL A 322 -1.38 6.29 -3.89
CA VAL A 322 -0.26 5.49 -4.43
C VAL A 322 1.08 5.71 -3.71
N PHE A 323 1.23 6.85 -3.05
CA PHE A 323 2.37 7.20 -2.20
C PHE A 323 2.08 7.05 -0.70
N GLY A 324 1.01 6.39 -0.31
CA GLY A 324 0.57 6.34 1.09
C GLY A 324 0.29 7.73 1.65
N LEU A 325 0.95 8.06 2.75
CA LEU A 325 0.93 9.38 3.38
C LEU A 325 2.32 10.07 3.34
N ALA A 326 3.25 9.54 2.53
CA ALA A 326 4.58 10.10 2.36
C ALA A 326 4.54 11.43 1.61
N ARG A 327 3.64 11.55 0.64
CA ARG A 327 3.42 12.75 -0.15
C ARG A 327 2.00 12.80 -0.70
N VAL A 328 1.57 13.96 -1.13
CA VAL A 328 0.39 14.12 -1.96
C VAL A 328 0.79 14.04 -3.44
N GLY A 329 -0.11 13.51 -4.23
CA GLY A 329 0.05 13.35 -5.67
C GLY A 329 -1.10 12.50 -6.15
N TRP A 330 -1.61 12.75 -7.34
CA TRP A 330 -2.86 12.22 -7.81
C TRP A 330 -4.08 12.76 -7.02
N PRO A 331 -5.30 12.66 -7.54
CA PRO A 331 -6.45 13.29 -6.86
C PRO A 331 -6.72 12.67 -5.49
N SER A 332 -6.98 11.37 -5.46
CA SER A 332 -7.36 10.65 -4.25
C SER A 332 -6.68 9.27 -4.26
N TYR A 333 -7.42 8.21 -4.46
CA TYR A 333 -6.94 6.84 -4.51
C TYR A 333 -7.55 6.09 -5.69
N PHE A 334 -6.91 4.99 -6.07
CA PHE A 334 -7.32 4.18 -7.21
C PHE A 334 -7.56 2.74 -6.75
N PRO A 335 -8.73 2.14 -7.04
CA PRO A 335 -8.99 0.74 -6.69
C PRO A 335 -7.91 -0.22 -7.20
N GLN A 336 -7.43 0.02 -8.42
CA GLN A 336 -6.37 -0.75 -9.05
C GLN A 336 -5.06 -0.73 -8.27
N ASP A 337 -4.48 0.45 -8.09
CA ASP A 337 -3.21 0.62 -7.39
C ASP A 337 -3.29 0.14 -5.95
N PHE A 338 -4.43 0.36 -5.33
CA PHE A 338 -4.66 -0.02 -3.95
C PHE A 338 -4.77 -1.54 -3.78
N LEU A 339 -5.33 -2.27 -4.74
CA LEU A 339 -5.40 -3.72 -4.71
C LEU A 339 -4.02 -4.34 -4.48
N PHE A 340 -2.99 -3.79 -5.11
CA PHE A 340 -1.63 -4.32 -5.03
C PHE A 340 -1.04 -4.26 -3.62
N LEU A 341 -1.38 -3.24 -2.86
CA LEU A 341 -1.01 -3.15 -1.45
C LEU A 341 -1.93 -4.01 -0.57
N TYR A 342 -3.23 -3.98 -0.86
CA TYR A 342 -4.27 -4.58 -0.05
C TYR A 342 -4.20 -6.11 0.03
N GLU A 343 -3.93 -6.81 -1.08
CA GLU A 343 -3.91 -8.28 -1.13
C GLU A 343 -2.95 -8.87 -0.08
N ASN A 344 -1.85 -8.18 0.18
CA ASN A 344 -0.90 -8.58 1.21
C ASN A 344 -1.51 -8.60 2.62
N THR A 345 -2.53 -7.79 2.90
CA THR A 345 -3.21 -7.80 4.20
C THR A 345 -3.89 -9.13 4.48
N ALA A 346 -4.45 -9.75 3.44
CA ALA A 346 -5.11 -11.04 3.55
C ALA A 346 -4.07 -12.17 3.72
N VAL A 347 -3.10 -12.26 2.81
CA VAL A 347 -2.08 -13.33 2.81
C VAL A 347 -1.22 -13.28 4.07
N LEU A 348 -0.80 -12.10 4.51
CA LEU A 348 0.10 -11.91 5.66
C LEU A 348 -0.64 -11.72 7.00
N ASN A 349 -1.93 -12.09 7.06
CA ASN A 349 -2.73 -12.18 8.27
C ASN A 349 -3.06 -10.86 8.98
N HIS A 350 -3.05 -9.73 8.28
CA HIS A 350 -3.37 -8.41 8.85
C HIS A 350 -4.88 -8.13 8.81
N ARG A 351 -5.65 -8.91 9.57
CA ARG A 351 -7.12 -8.93 9.56
C ARG A 351 -7.77 -7.54 9.74
N ALA A 352 -7.25 -6.72 10.66
CA ALA A 352 -7.83 -5.41 10.94
C ALA A 352 -7.75 -4.46 9.74
N HIS A 353 -6.60 -4.45 9.03
CA HIS A 353 -6.41 -3.68 7.81
C HIS A 353 -7.33 -4.18 6.67
N ALA A 354 -7.43 -5.50 6.51
CA ALA A 354 -8.32 -6.10 5.52
C ALA A 354 -9.80 -5.75 5.79
N ALA A 355 -10.23 -5.82 7.04
CA ALA A 355 -11.61 -5.48 7.46
C ALA A 355 -11.95 -4.01 7.22
N SER A 356 -11.03 -3.10 7.55
CA SER A 356 -11.20 -1.66 7.36
C SER A 356 -11.55 -1.32 5.91
N THR A 357 -10.79 -1.87 4.97
CA THR A 357 -10.99 -1.63 3.54
C THR A 357 -12.24 -2.29 2.99
N ALA A 358 -12.52 -3.55 3.35
CA ALA A 358 -13.73 -4.23 2.90
C ALA A 358 -14.98 -3.48 3.39
N GLY A 359 -14.96 -2.97 4.63
CA GLY A 359 -16.03 -2.13 5.18
C GLY A 359 -16.19 -0.80 4.43
N TYR A 360 -15.10 -0.18 4.01
CA TYR A 360 -15.15 1.04 3.20
C TYR A 360 -15.85 0.81 1.85
N TRP A 361 -15.48 -0.25 1.11
CA TRP A 361 -16.10 -0.55 -0.18
C TRP A 361 -17.59 -0.84 -0.09
N LEU A 362 -18.02 -1.54 0.96
CA LEU A 362 -19.45 -1.71 1.24
C LEU A 362 -20.12 -0.38 1.58
N GLY A 363 -19.45 0.47 2.36
CA GLY A 363 -19.99 1.76 2.82
C GLY A 363 -20.33 2.74 1.69
N ILE A 364 -19.63 2.65 0.55
CA ILE A 364 -19.87 3.53 -0.62
C ILE A 364 -20.73 2.86 -1.72
N LEU A 365 -21.27 1.66 -1.48
CA LEU A 365 -22.00 0.89 -2.49
C LEU A 365 -23.18 1.67 -3.08
N ASP A 366 -23.95 2.37 -2.26
CA ASP A 366 -25.13 3.13 -2.74
C ASP A 366 -24.72 4.31 -3.64
N HIS A 367 -23.61 4.99 -3.33
CA HIS A 367 -23.03 6.00 -4.22
C HIS A 367 -22.59 5.40 -5.57
N CYS A 368 -22.02 4.19 -5.55
CA CYS A 368 -21.60 3.50 -6.76
C CYS A 368 -22.78 3.00 -7.62
N ARG A 369 -23.93 2.67 -7.01
CA ARG A 369 -25.18 2.37 -7.70
C ARG A 369 -25.74 3.61 -8.38
N GLU A 370 -25.83 4.71 -7.64
CA GLU A 370 -26.27 5.98 -8.20
C GLU A 370 -25.36 6.46 -9.34
N TYR A 371 -24.06 6.33 -9.18
CA TYR A 371 -23.08 6.64 -10.20
C TYR A 371 -23.26 5.79 -11.46
N ALA A 372 -23.45 4.47 -11.33
CA ALA A 372 -23.70 3.57 -12.45
C ALA A 372 -24.92 3.99 -13.28
N GLY A 373 -26.03 4.29 -12.61
CA GLY A 373 -27.26 4.75 -13.27
C GLY A 373 -27.11 6.13 -13.92
N ARG A 374 -26.53 7.10 -13.19
CA ARG A 374 -26.43 8.48 -13.65
C ARG A 374 -25.40 8.65 -14.78
N ALA A 375 -24.24 8.01 -14.69
CA ALA A 375 -23.15 8.23 -15.64
C ALA A 375 -23.22 7.31 -16.87
N PHE A 376 -23.77 6.10 -16.73
CA PHE A 376 -23.68 5.06 -17.74
C PHE A 376 -25.01 4.41 -18.12
N ASP A 377 -26.12 4.76 -17.46
CA ASP A 377 -27.43 4.09 -17.59
C ASP A 377 -27.32 2.57 -17.35
N LEU A 378 -26.50 2.17 -16.40
CA LEU A 378 -26.27 0.78 -16.04
C LEU A 378 -26.97 0.40 -14.73
N PRO A 379 -27.54 -0.81 -14.63
CA PRO A 379 -27.97 -1.37 -13.35
C PRO A 379 -26.75 -1.77 -12.51
N GLY A 380 -26.98 -2.00 -11.22
CA GLY A 380 -25.95 -2.45 -10.31
C GLY A 380 -25.02 -1.33 -9.88
N ALA A 381 -23.73 -1.62 -9.68
CA ALA A 381 -22.75 -0.65 -9.19
C ALA A 381 -21.50 -0.59 -10.06
N VAL A 382 -21.03 0.61 -10.32
CA VAL A 382 -19.73 0.89 -10.94
C VAL A 382 -18.86 1.63 -9.93
N TYR A 383 -17.77 1.01 -9.54
CA TYR A 383 -16.74 1.64 -8.71
C TYR A 383 -15.79 2.41 -9.63
N PRO A 384 -15.75 3.76 -9.53
CA PRO A 384 -15.02 4.57 -10.48
C PRO A 384 -13.49 4.42 -10.34
N TRP A 385 -12.77 4.88 -11.36
CA TRP A 385 -11.32 4.92 -11.38
C TRP A 385 -10.71 5.67 -10.18
N THR A 386 -11.30 6.79 -9.78
CA THR A 386 -10.94 7.52 -8.55
C THR A 386 -12.22 7.95 -7.81
N PRO A 387 -12.75 7.09 -6.93
CA PRO A 387 -13.94 7.42 -6.17
C PRO A 387 -13.76 8.69 -5.36
N PRO A 388 -14.75 9.62 -5.36
CA PRO A 388 -14.75 10.74 -4.42
C PRO A 388 -14.77 10.22 -2.97
N VAL A 389 -14.16 10.99 -2.07
CA VAL A 389 -14.14 10.65 -0.64
C VAL A 389 -15.32 11.28 0.10
N LEU A 390 -15.62 12.56 -0.20
CA LEU A 390 -16.60 13.34 0.53
C LEU A 390 -17.76 13.82 -0.33
N ARG A 391 -17.54 14.11 -1.63
CA ARG A 391 -18.56 14.73 -2.49
C ARG A 391 -18.75 13.98 -3.80
N TRP A 392 -19.94 13.40 -4.00
CA TRP A 392 -20.28 12.53 -5.13
C TRP A 392 -21.22 13.17 -6.15
N ASP A 393 -21.93 14.24 -5.80
CA ASP A 393 -23.07 14.79 -6.56
C ASP A 393 -22.70 15.32 -7.95
N ASP A 394 -21.52 15.87 -8.13
CA ASP A 394 -21.00 16.40 -9.38
C ASP A 394 -19.86 15.60 -10.01
N TYR A 395 -19.51 14.46 -9.41
CA TYR A 395 -18.52 13.55 -10.00
C TYR A 395 -19.02 13.10 -11.40
N HIS A 396 -18.19 13.29 -12.43
CA HIS A 396 -18.52 13.02 -13.82
C HIS A 396 -19.61 13.94 -14.43
N ALA A 397 -20.09 14.99 -13.74
CA ALA A 397 -21.13 15.86 -14.25
C ALA A 397 -20.64 16.93 -15.23
N SER A 398 -19.37 17.32 -15.16
CA SER A 398 -18.80 18.46 -15.89
C SER A 398 -18.17 18.12 -17.25
N GLY A 399 -18.61 17.02 -17.86
CA GLY A 399 -18.09 16.59 -19.17
C GLY A 399 -16.88 15.67 -19.06
N PRO A 400 -16.44 15.07 -20.16
CA PRO A 400 -15.42 14.03 -20.14
C PRO A 400 -14.02 14.66 -20.13
N PRO A 401 -13.48 14.96 -19.00
CA PRO A 401 -12.18 15.60 -18.99
C PRO A 401 -11.07 14.59 -18.99
N ASN A 402 -11.38 13.35 -18.65
CA ASN A 402 -10.36 12.35 -18.50
C ASN A 402 -10.87 11.00 -18.98
N HIS A 403 -10.12 10.40 -19.92
CA HIS A 403 -10.33 9.04 -20.38
C HIS A 403 -10.48 8.01 -19.23
N CYS A 404 -9.95 8.31 -18.04
CA CYS A 404 -10.00 7.43 -16.87
C CYS A 404 -11.43 7.16 -16.36
N TYR A 405 -12.40 8.03 -16.59
CA TYR A 405 -13.81 7.76 -16.23
C TYR A 405 -14.41 6.55 -16.96
N TRP A 406 -13.90 6.26 -18.13
CA TRP A 406 -14.38 5.19 -18.98
C TRP A 406 -13.62 3.87 -18.78
N GLN A 407 -12.72 3.82 -17.78
CA GLN A 407 -12.02 2.62 -17.36
C GLN A 407 -12.90 1.79 -16.41
N LEU A 408 -13.86 1.04 -16.98
CA LEU A 408 -14.89 0.33 -16.23
C LEU A 408 -14.42 -0.98 -15.58
N HIS A 409 -13.19 -1.40 -15.85
CA HIS A 409 -12.57 -2.60 -15.26
C HIS A 409 -12.34 -2.47 -13.75
N ASN A 410 -12.25 -1.26 -13.18
CA ASN A 410 -11.89 -1.01 -11.78
C ASN A 410 -12.82 -1.68 -10.76
N SER A 411 -14.10 -1.89 -11.09
CA SER A 411 -15.06 -2.53 -10.20
C SER A 411 -14.66 -3.96 -9.80
N ALA A 412 -13.99 -4.71 -10.69
CA ALA A 412 -13.54 -6.06 -10.39
C ALA A 412 -12.44 -6.10 -9.32
N TYR A 413 -11.62 -5.06 -9.22
CA TYR A 413 -10.61 -4.95 -8.16
C TYR A 413 -11.26 -4.81 -6.79
N VAL A 414 -12.37 -4.05 -6.72
CA VAL A 414 -13.17 -3.93 -5.49
C VAL A 414 -13.84 -5.26 -5.15
N ALA A 415 -14.41 -5.96 -6.14
CA ALA A 415 -14.97 -7.29 -5.94
C ALA A 415 -13.93 -8.26 -5.38
N LYS A 416 -12.69 -8.23 -5.91
CA LYS A 416 -11.58 -9.04 -5.37
C LYS A 416 -11.25 -8.65 -3.93
N MET A 417 -11.17 -7.36 -3.58
CA MET A 417 -10.83 -6.93 -2.23
C MET A 417 -11.83 -7.39 -1.18
N VAL A 418 -13.13 -7.27 -1.43
CA VAL A 418 -14.15 -7.75 -0.48
C VAL A 418 -14.18 -9.28 -0.43
N HIS A 419 -13.88 -9.96 -1.55
CA HIS A 419 -13.73 -11.42 -1.60
C HIS A 419 -12.55 -11.90 -0.76
N LEU A 420 -11.38 -11.26 -0.88
CA LEU A 420 -10.20 -11.60 -0.08
C LEU A 420 -10.50 -11.56 1.41
N TYR A 421 -11.13 -10.50 1.90
CA TYR A 421 -11.51 -10.43 3.32
C TYR A 421 -12.44 -11.58 3.71
N ALA A 422 -13.53 -11.78 2.97
CA ALA A 422 -14.53 -12.79 3.30
C ALA A 422 -13.98 -14.22 3.20
N SER A 423 -13.16 -14.53 2.20
CA SER A 423 -12.61 -15.89 2.00
C SER A 423 -11.47 -16.23 2.96
N PHE A 424 -10.66 -15.26 3.38
CA PHE A 424 -9.52 -15.49 4.27
C PHE A 424 -9.89 -15.43 5.75
N PHE A 425 -10.73 -14.45 6.15
CA PHE A 425 -11.03 -14.16 7.55
C PHE A 425 -12.51 -14.29 7.93
N GLY A 426 -13.39 -14.15 6.95
CA GLY A 426 -14.83 -14.09 7.16
C GLY A 426 -15.46 -15.45 7.38
N ASP A 427 -16.72 -15.42 7.75
CA ASP A 427 -17.65 -16.54 7.83
C ASP A 427 -18.81 -16.32 6.85
N GLU A 428 -19.83 -17.15 6.92
CA GLU A 428 -21.05 -17.00 6.09
C GLU A 428 -21.74 -15.64 6.33
N VAL A 429 -21.69 -15.11 7.55
CA VAL A 429 -22.27 -13.78 7.87
C VAL A 429 -21.51 -12.69 7.12
N SER A 430 -20.19 -12.75 7.15
CA SER A 430 -19.33 -11.80 6.39
C SER A 430 -19.52 -11.94 4.88
N ALA A 431 -19.64 -13.15 4.37
CA ALA A 431 -19.92 -13.42 2.98
C ALA A 431 -21.27 -12.81 2.56
N ARG A 432 -22.32 -13.04 3.33
CA ARG A 432 -23.70 -12.58 3.06
C ARG A 432 -23.87 -11.06 3.24
N ALA A 433 -23.31 -10.49 4.31
CA ALA A 433 -23.57 -9.12 4.70
C ALA A 433 -22.56 -8.10 4.14
N MET A 434 -21.37 -8.52 3.74
CA MET A 434 -20.29 -7.64 3.30
C MET A 434 -19.87 -7.90 1.85
N ALA A 435 -19.44 -9.10 1.52
CA ALA A 435 -18.86 -9.36 0.20
C ALA A 435 -19.92 -9.49 -0.89
N TYR A 436 -20.94 -10.32 -0.67
CA TYR A 436 -21.92 -10.60 -1.72
C TYR A 436 -22.73 -9.39 -2.19
N PRO A 437 -23.18 -8.46 -1.34
CA PRO A 437 -23.88 -7.27 -1.81
C PRO A 437 -23.05 -6.44 -2.81
N VAL A 438 -21.76 -6.27 -2.55
CA VAL A 438 -20.84 -5.56 -3.45
C VAL A 438 -20.62 -6.34 -4.74
N ILE A 439 -20.28 -7.62 -4.64
CA ILE A 439 -19.98 -8.49 -5.78
C ILE A 439 -21.21 -8.64 -6.70
N ARG A 440 -22.39 -8.81 -6.13
CA ARG A 440 -23.66 -8.95 -6.86
C ARG A 440 -23.97 -7.72 -7.74
N GLU A 441 -23.83 -6.54 -7.15
CA GLU A 441 -24.11 -5.30 -7.87
C GLU A 441 -23.06 -5.00 -8.97
N ILE A 442 -21.80 -5.32 -8.72
CA ILE A 442 -20.74 -5.24 -9.73
C ILE A 442 -21.03 -6.22 -10.88
N ALA A 443 -21.43 -7.46 -10.56
CA ALA A 443 -21.81 -8.46 -11.56
C ALA A 443 -23.04 -8.00 -12.39
N ALA A 444 -24.02 -7.33 -11.78
CA ALA A 444 -25.18 -6.79 -12.49
C ALA A 444 -24.75 -5.73 -13.52
N ALA A 445 -23.83 -4.82 -13.16
CA ALA A 445 -23.31 -3.81 -14.09
C ALA A 445 -22.54 -4.48 -15.26
N TYR A 446 -21.60 -5.37 -14.97
CA TYR A 446 -20.86 -6.09 -16.03
C TYR A 446 -21.80 -6.90 -16.92
N ARG A 447 -22.78 -7.61 -16.34
CA ARG A 447 -23.74 -8.39 -17.14
C ARG A 447 -24.50 -7.51 -18.12
N ALA A 448 -24.87 -6.28 -17.72
CA ALA A 448 -25.56 -5.35 -18.59
C ALA A 448 -24.68 -4.80 -19.74
N MET A 449 -23.37 -4.73 -19.56
CA MET A 449 -22.42 -4.33 -20.60
C MET A 449 -22.19 -5.43 -21.64
N LEU A 450 -22.47 -6.69 -21.33
CA LEU A 450 -22.17 -7.84 -22.18
C LEU A 450 -23.26 -8.10 -23.21
N SER A 451 -22.86 -8.25 -24.47
CA SER A 451 -23.69 -8.66 -25.58
C SER A 451 -23.19 -9.96 -26.18
N ARG A 452 -24.11 -10.87 -26.52
CA ARG A 452 -23.78 -12.12 -27.19
C ARG A 452 -23.58 -11.89 -28.69
N ASP A 453 -22.42 -12.33 -29.19
CA ASP A 453 -22.19 -12.32 -30.63
C ASP A 453 -23.07 -13.42 -31.30
N PRO A 454 -23.85 -13.06 -32.34
CA PRO A 454 -24.73 -14.03 -33.02
C PRO A 454 -23.97 -15.04 -33.90
N VAL A 455 -22.70 -14.78 -34.22
CA VAL A 455 -21.89 -15.62 -35.11
C VAL A 455 -21.18 -16.72 -34.35
N ASP A 456 -20.40 -16.36 -33.32
CA ASP A 456 -19.61 -17.32 -32.56
C ASP A 456 -20.22 -17.67 -31.19
N GLY A 457 -21.24 -16.92 -30.77
CA GLY A 457 -21.99 -17.15 -29.53
C GLY A 457 -21.30 -16.68 -28.26
N ARG A 458 -20.07 -16.18 -28.33
CA ARG A 458 -19.32 -15.63 -27.19
C ARG A 458 -19.87 -14.26 -26.78
N TYR A 459 -19.52 -13.82 -25.57
CA TYR A 459 -19.93 -12.52 -25.07
C TYR A 459 -18.81 -11.49 -25.21
N GLY A 460 -19.13 -10.33 -25.80
CA GLY A 460 -18.25 -9.17 -25.93
C GLY A 460 -18.87 -7.94 -25.27
N ILE A 461 -18.02 -6.95 -24.96
CA ILE A 461 -18.45 -5.64 -24.48
C ILE A 461 -18.53 -4.70 -25.69
N ARG A 462 -19.73 -4.21 -25.97
CA ARG A 462 -19.98 -3.21 -27.03
C ARG A 462 -20.41 -1.86 -26.42
N PHE A 463 -20.09 -1.68 -25.14
CA PHE A 463 -20.37 -0.43 -24.44
C PHE A 463 -19.40 0.66 -24.92
N SER A 464 -19.91 1.84 -25.23
CA SER A 464 -19.13 2.95 -25.75
C SER A 464 -19.59 4.25 -25.06
N PRO A 465 -18.65 5.10 -24.62
CA PRO A 465 -17.19 4.90 -24.74
C PRO A 465 -16.66 3.86 -23.73
N LEU A 466 -15.55 3.24 -24.08
CA LEU A 466 -14.80 2.32 -23.22
C LEU A 466 -13.30 2.62 -23.33
N ARG A 467 -12.59 2.52 -22.23
CA ARG A 467 -11.14 2.70 -22.15
C ARG A 467 -10.48 1.50 -21.49
N SER A 468 -9.24 1.24 -21.87
CA SER A 468 -8.39 0.25 -21.23
C SER A 468 -7.57 0.87 -20.08
N GLN A 469 -7.08 0.03 -19.19
CA GLN A 469 -6.03 0.35 -18.23
C GLN A 469 -4.72 0.82 -18.91
N ASP A 470 -4.48 0.44 -20.16
CA ASP A 470 -3.35 0.96 -20.94
C ASP A 470 -3.63 2.41 -21.35
N GLU A 471 -3.13 3.35 -20.57
CA GLU A 471 -3.39 4.79 -20.68
C GLU A 471 -2.80 5.44 -21.95
N TYR A 472 -2.04 4.69 -22.77
CA TYR A 472 -1.59 5.16 -24.08
C TYR A 472 -2.68 5.07 -25.16
N LEU A 473 -3.87 4.58 -24.80
CA LEU A 473 -5.03 4.53 -25.64
C LEU A 473 -5.98 5.69 -25.33
N ASP A 474 -6.04 6.64 -26.21
CA ASP A 474 -6.89 7.84 -26.07
C ASP A 474 -8.20 7.74 -26.87
N GLU A 475 -8.56 6.55 -27.33
CA GLU A 475 -9.74 6.28 -28.12
C GLU A 475 -10.65 5.24 -27.47
N ASP A 476 -11.89 5.15 -27.94
CA ASP A 476 -12.84 4.12 -27.56
C ASP A 476 -12.36 2.75 -28.06
N VAL A 477 -12.24 1.78 -27.15
CA VAL A 477 -11.63 0.47 -27.42
C VAL A 477 -12.63 -0.67 -27.24
N PRO A 478 -13.18 -1.21 -28.33
CA PRO A 478 -14.16 -2.31 -28.24
C PRO A 478 -13.50 -3.57 -27.69
N ASN A 479 -14.24 -4.31 -26.87
CA ASN A 479 -13.79 -5.56 -26.30
C ASN A 479 -12.40 -5.46 -25.62
N ALA A 480 -12.19 -4.40 -24.80
CA ALA A 480 -10.97 -4.26 -24.03
C ALA A 480 -10.74 -5.50 -23.16
N PHE A 481 -9.51 -6.06 -23.23
CA PHE A 481 -9.13 -7.30 -22.54
C PHE A 481 -9.36 -7.22 -21.03
N ASP A 482 -8.92 -6.12 -20.42
CA ASP A 482 -9.04 -5.87 -18.97
C ASP A 482 -10.50 -5.80 -18.52
N THR A 483 -11.40 -5.20 -19.31
CA THR A 483 -12.81 -5.10 -18.98
C THR A 483 -13.52 -6.44 -19.18
N LEU A 484 -13.19 -7.23 -20.22
CA LEU A 484 -13.70 -8.59 -20.40
C LEU A 484 -13.24 -9.51 -19.27
N LEU A 485 -11.96 -9.44 -18.88
CA LEU A 485 -11.41 -10.19 -17.75
C LEU A 485 -12.13 -9.82 -16.45
N SER A 486 -12.38 -8.54 -16.24
CA SER A 486 -13.10 -8.00 -15.08
C SER A 486 -14.54 -8.52 -15.02
N ALA A 487 -15.22 -8.56 -16.17
CA ALA A 487 -16.57 -9.12 -16.27
C ALA A 487 -16.56 -10.62 -15.96
N GLN A 488 -15.65 -11.41 -16.54
CA GLN A 488 -15.53 -12.84 -16.25
C GLN A 488 -15.28 -13.09 -14.76
N TYR A 489 -14.32 -12.36 -14.17
CA TYR A 489 -13.97 -12.49 -12.76
C TYR A 489 -15.13 -12.12 -11.84
N GLY A 490 -15.79 -10.98 -12.10
CA GLY A 490 -16.93 -10.49 -11.31
C GLY A 490 -18.13 -11.44 -11.36
N LEU A 491 -18.50 -11.92 -12.56
CA LEU A 491 -19.58 -12.89 -12.74
C LEU A 491 -19.24 -14.24 -12.09
N GLY A 492 -18.00 -14.70 -12.22
CA GLY A 492 -17.51 -15.93 -11.58
C GLY A 492 -17.60 -15.87 -10.06
N LEU A 493 -17.18 -14.75 -9.46
CA LEU A 493 -17.35 -14.53 -8.01
C LEU A 493 -18.83 -14.51 -7.61
N ALA A 494 -19.66 -13.74 -8.30
CA ALA A 494 -21.09 -13.63 -8.01
C ALA A 494 -21.78 -15.01 -8.07
N ASN A 495 -21.45 -15.82 -9.08
CA ASN A 495 -21.98 -17.18 -9.23
C ASN A 495 -21.60 -18.06 -8.03
N ARG A 496 -20.32 -18.09 -7.64
CA ARG A 496 -19.83 -18.90 -6.50
C ARG A 496 -20.48 -18.47 -5.19
N TYR A 497 -20.59 -17.15 -4.95
CA TYR A 497 -21.26 -16.65 -3.73
C TYR A 497 -22.76 -16.97 -3.71
N ALA A 498 -23.47 -16.81 -4.83
CA ALA A 498 -24.89 -17.13 -4.92
C ALA A 498 -25.16 -18.62 -4.69
N GLU A 499 -24.28 -19.49 -5.21
CA GLU A 499 -24.30 -20.93 -4.96
C GLU A 499 -24.10 -21.25 -3.49
N HIS A 500 -23.01 -20.76 -2.89
CA HIS A 500 -22.68 -20.99 -1.49
C HIS A 500 -23.77 -20.47 -0.54
N LEU A 501 -24.36 -19.32 -0.84
CA LEU A 501 -25.40 -18.70 -0.02
C LEU A 501 -26.82 -19.21 -0.32
N GLY A 502 -27.00 -20.04 -1.34
CA GLY A 502 -28.30 -20.56 -1.76
C GLY A 502 -29.31 -19.50 -2.20
N CYS A 503 -28.85 -18.43 -2.89
CA CYS A 503 -29.68 -17.30 -3.26
C CYS A 503 -29.56 -16.94 -4.77
N ASP A 504 -30.41 -16.01 -5.25
CA ASP A 504 -30.38 -15.44 -6.60
C ASP A 504 -30.33 -16.47 -7.75
N GLY A 505 -31.05 -17.61 -7.63
CA GLY A 505 -31.00 -18.73 -8.57
C GLY A 505 -31.23 -18.37 -10.06
N GLN A 506 -32.08 -17.36 -10.34
CA GLN A 506 -32.31 -16.89 -11.71
C GLN A 506 -31.11 -16.10 -12.25
N LEU A 507 -30.51 -15.23 -11.44
CA LEU A 507 -29.28 -14.50 -11.81
C LEU A 507 -28.13 -15.46 -12.00
N ARG A 508 -27.99 -16.42 -11.10
CA ARG A 508 -26.99 -17.50 -11.18
C ARG A 508 -27.06 -18.21 -12.51
N SER A 509 -28.26 -18.68 -12.93
CA SER A 509 -28.44 -19.36 -14.23
C SER A 509 -28.08 -18.50 -15.43
N ASP A 510 -28.26 -17.18 -15.33
CA ASP A 510 -27.85 -16.26 -16.39
C ASP A 510 -26.31 -16.07 -16.40
N TRP A 511 -25.68 -15.90 -15.23
CA TRP A 511 -24.21 -15.83 -15.12
C TRP A 511 -23.54 -17.12 -15.60
N GLU A 512 -24.03 -18.29 -15.22
CA GLU A 512 -23.54 -19.59 -15.69
C GLU A 512 -23.58 -19.70 -17.21
N ARG A 513 -24.68 -19.24 -17.82
CA ARG A 513 -24.83 -19.24 -19.29
C ARG A 513 -23.81 -18.35 -19.97
N VAL A 514 -23.54 -17.16 -19.41
CA VAL A 514 -22.52 -16.22 -19.92
C VAL A 514 -21.12 -16.83 -19.80
N LEU A 515 -20.78 -17.35 -18.61
CA LEU A 515 -19.47 -17.94 -18.34
C LEU A 515 -19.22 -19.19 -19.21
N ALA A 516 -20.23 -20.04 -19.39
CA ALA A 516 -20.15 -21.23 -20.25
C ALA A 516 -19.98 -20.89 -21.73
N ALA A 517 -20.58 -19.82 -22.22
CA ALA A 517 -20.40 -19.36 -23.59
C ALA A 517 -19.03 -18.73 -23.84
N GLY A 518 -18.39 -18.23 -22.78
CA GLY A 518 -17.07 -17.60 -22.82
C GLY A 518 -17.08 -16.15 -23.33
N MET A 519 -15.95 -15.47 -23.10
CA MET A 519 -15.71 -14.08 -23.51
C MET A 519 -14.99 -14.01 -24.84
N ALA A 520 -15.32 -13.00 -25.67
CA ALA A 520 -14.69 -12.73 -26.94
C ALA A 520 -13.36 -11.96 -26.73
N TYR A 521 -12.41 -12.60 -26.07
CA TYR A 521 -11.11 -11.98 -25.80
C TYR A 521 -10.37 -11.62 -27.09
N PRO A 522 -9.77 -10.42 -27.17
CA PRO A 522 -8.98 -10.01 -28.33
C PRO A 522 -7.64 -10.74 -28.36
N GLU A 523 -7.25 -11.17 -29.55
CA GLU A 523 -6.04 -11.95 -29.80
C GLU A 523 -5.27 -11.39 -30.99
N ALA A 524 -3.95 -11.33 -30.91
CA ALA A 524 -3.09 -10.92 -32.00
C ALA A 524 -1.70 -11.54 -31.87
N GLY A 525 -1.19 -12.15 -32.96
CA GLY A 525 0.18 -12.64 -33.01
C GLY A 525 0.49 -13.72 -31.96
N GLY A 526 -0.46 -14.57 -31.64
CA GLY A 526 -0.27 -15.68 -30.68
C GLY A 526 -0.22 -15.23 -29.20
N ARG A 527 -0.76 -14.07 -28.89
CA ARG A 527 -0.89 -13.51 -27.54
C ARG A 527 -2.20 -12.76 -27.39
N TRP A 528 -2.56 -12.37 -26.17
CA TRP A 528 -3.66 -11.45 -25.96
C TRP A 528 -3.35 -10.07 -26.54
N ALA A 529 -4.33 -9.45 -27.18
CA ALA A 529 -4.30 -8.02 -27.56
C ALA A 529 -4.95 -7.17 -26.45
N VAL A 530 -4.69 -5.86 -26.47
CA VAL A 530 -5.31 -4.94 -25.48
C VAL A 530 -6.79 -4.77 -25.75
N PHE A 531 -7.20 -4.70 -27.05
CA PHE A 531 -8.59 -4.58 -27.47
C PHE A 531 -8.80 -5.19 -28.87
N GLU A 532 -10.04 -5.36 -29.26
CA GLU A 532 -10.41 -5.90 -30.57
C GLU A 532 -9.95 -4.98 -31.70
N GLY A 533 -9.11 -5.49 -32.58
CA GLY A 533 -8.58 -4.74 -33.71
C GLY A 533 -7.34 -3.88 -33.36
N ASP A 534 -6.73 -4.08 -32.20
CA ASP A 534 -5.46 -3.42 -31.86
C ASP A 534 -4.36 -3.76 -32.88
N ARG A 535 -3.89 -2.74 -33.58
CA ARG A 535 -2.82 -2.85 -34.62
C ARG A 535 -1.50 -2.24 -34.17
N ARG A 536 -1.42 -1.79 -32.93
CA ARG A 536 -0.16 -1.25 -32.41
C ARG A 536 0.90 -2.35 -32.40
N GLY A 537 2.14 -1.94 -32.66
CA GLY A 537 3.28 -2.83 -32.60
C GLY A 537 3.71 -3.18 -31.17
N LEU A 538 4.74 -3.99 -31.07
CA LEU A 538 5.48 -4.17 -29.82
C LEU A 538 6.06 -2.83 -29.36
N GLY A 539 6.30 -2.69 -28.06
CA GLY A 539 6.86 -1.47 -27.47
C GLY A 539 5.90 -0.30 -27.39
N SER A 540 4.59 -0.54 -27.47
CA SER A 540 3.57 0.53 -27.55
C SER A 540 2.70 0.69 -26.30
N GLN A 541 2.88 -0.15 -25.27
CA GLN A 541 2.02 -0.14 -24.09
C GLN A 541 2.72 0.54 -22.92
N LYS A 542 1.92 1.24 -22.11
CA LYS A 542 2.36 1.69 -20.77
C LYS A 542 2.17 0.57 -19.75
N HIS A 543 1.05 -0.14 -19.84
CA HIS A 543 0.67 -1.21 -18.92
C HIS A 543 0.29 -2.48 -19.68
N THR A 544 0.74 -3.62 -19.17
CA THR A 544 0.51 -4.92 -19.79
C THR A 544 -0.75 -5.57 -19.23
N VAL A 545 -1.92 -5.12 -19.67
CA VAL A 545 -3.22 -5.65 -19.24
C VAL A 545 -3.37 -7.14 -19.45
N GLN A 546 -2.67 -7.70 -20.45
CA GLN A 546 -2.62 -9.13 -20.77
C GLN A 546 -2.08 -10.00 -19.63
N LEU A 547 -1.34 -9.38 -18.68
CA LEU A 547 -0.78 -10.07 -17.52
C LEU A 547 -1.71 -10.05 -16.30
N ASN A 548 -2.85 -9.34 -16.35
CA ASN A 548 -3.79 -9.27 -15.24
C ASN A 548 -4.27 -10.64 -14.74
N PRO A 549 -4.43 -11.69 -15.58
CA PRO A 549 -4.73 -13.03 -15.08
C PRO A 549 -3.68 -13.59 -14.11
N LEU A 550 -2.42 -13.15 -14.23
CA LEU A 550 -1.31 -13.61 -13.41
C LEU A 550 -1.21 -12.78 -12.12
N GLY A 551 -2.13 -13.03 -11.19
CA GLY A 551 -2.13 -12.45 -9.85
C GLY A 551 -3.07 -11.26 -9.64
N VAL A 552 -3.32 -10.41 -10.65
CA VAL A 552 -4.19 -9.23 -10.48
C VAL A 552 -5.67 -9.63 -10.43
N LEU A 553 -6.18 -10.26 -11.49
CA LEU A 553 -7.56 -10.80 -11.58
C LEU A 553 -7.50 -12.26 -12.08
N PRO A 554 -7.27 -13.22 -11.21
CA PRO A 554 -7.11 -14.64 -11.58
C PRO A 554 -8.47 -15.28 -11.91
N ALA A 555 -9.03 -14.92 -13.07
CA ALA A 555 -10.28 -15.51 -13.56
C ALA A 555 -10.07 -16.97 -13.94
N ASP A 556 -11.13 -17.77 -13.77
CA ASP A 556 -11.10 -19.21 -14.00
C ASP A 556 -10.63 -19.54 -15.43
N GLY A 557 -9.65 -20.45 -15.54
CA GLY A 557 -9.06 -20.87 -16.80
C GLY A 557 -8.10 -19.87 -17.46
N MET A 558 -7.84 -18.71 -16.85
CA MET A 558 -6.99 -17.68 -17.45
C MET A 558 -5.54 -17.71 -16.99
N ILE A 559 -5.24 -18.19 -15.78
CA ILE A 559 -3.87 -18.22 -15.24
C ILE A 559 -2.96 -19.10 -16.11
N ASP A 560 -3.39 -20.33 -16.36
CA ASP A 560 -2.62 -21.34 -17.11
C ASP A 560 -2.96 -21.35 -18.61
N ASN A 561 -3.63 -20.32 -19.10
CA ASN A 561 -3.97 -20.17 -20.52
C ASN A 561 -2.69 -19.91 -21.34
N GLU A 562 -2.54 -20.61 -22.47
CA GLU A 562 -1.36 -20.52 -23.33
C GLU A 562 -1.08 -19.09 -23.82
N LEU A 563 -2.12 -18.33 -24.18
CA LEU A 563 -1.96 -16.94 -24.62
C LEU A 563 -1.57 -16.00 -23.46
N THR A 564 -2.04 -16.27 -22.23
CA THR A 564 -1.59 -15.56 -21.03
C THR A 564 -0.10 -15.80 -20.80
N LEU A 565 0.33 -17.06 -20.85
CA LEU A 565 1.74 -17.42 -20.68
C LEU A 565 2.61 -16.91 -21.85
N ALA A 566 2.08 -16.89 -23.08
CA ALA A 566 2.78 -16.28 -24.23
C ALA A 566 2.94 -14.76 -24.03
N SER A 567 1.90 -14.06 -23.57
CA SER A 567 1.97 -12.64 -23.26
C SER A 567 3.01 -12.36 -22.16
N TRP A 568 3.06 -13.20 -21.11
CA TRP A 568 4.07 -13.09 -20.07
C TRP A 568 5.50 -13.26 -20.58
N ARG A 569 5.76 -14.23 -21.45
CA ARG A 569 7.11 -14.43 -22.04
C ARG A 569 7.56 -13.22 -22.83
N MET A 570 6.64 -12.46 -23.42
CA MET A 570 6.89 -11.26 -24.21
C MET A 570 6.77 -9.94 -23.41
N ARG A 571 6.65 -9.98 -22.09
CA ARG A 571 6.32 -8.82 -21.26
C ARG A 571 7.16 -7.57 -21.52
N TYR A 572 8.47 -7.73 -21.70
CA TYR A 572 9.38 -6.62 -21.97
C TYR A 572 9.25 -6.06 -23.40
N GLU A 573 8.81 -6.90 -24.34
CA GLU A 573 8.60 -6.46 -25.72
C GLU A 573 7.29 -5.68 -25.89
N LEU A 574 6.33 -5.86 -24.99
CA LEU A 574 5.01 -5.22 -25.07
C LEU A 574 5.07 -3.74 -24.68
N ILE A 575 5.88 -3.39 -23.69
CA ILE A 575 5.91 -2.03 -23.11
C ILE A 575 6.81 -1.07 -23.86
N ALA A 576 6.42 0.22 -23.83
CA ALA A 576 7.30 1.31 -24.23
C ALA A 576 8.53 1.39 -23.31
N PRO A 577 9.64 1.97 -23.78
CA PRO A 577 10.82 2.22 -22.95
C PRO A 577 10.45 2.95 -21.64
N VAL A 578 11.11 2.61 -20.54
CA VAL A 578 10.85 3.21 -19.22
C VAL A 578 11.02 4.73 -19.24
N GLU A 579 11.99 5.22 -20.02
CA GLU A 579 12.25 6.66 -20.21
C GLU A 579 11.08 7.37 -20.89
N GLU A 580 10.25 6.64 -21.64
CA GLU A 580 9.08 7.16 -22.35
C GLU A 580 7.77 7.05 -21.56
N GLY A 581 7.80 6.42 -20.36
CA GLY A 581 6.65 6.47 -19.46
C GLY A 581 6.20 5.18 -18.81
N ALA A 582 6.85 4.03 -19.00
CA ALA A 582 6.58 2.87 -18.18
C ALA A 582 6.91 3.18 -16.71
N VAL A 583 6.01 2.82 -15.81
CA VAL A 583 6.15 3.12 -14.38
C VAL A 583 6.64 1.92 -13.58
N ALA A 584 7.11 2.17 -12.36
CA ALA A 584 7.67 1.13 -11.50
C ALA A 584 6.69 -0.02 -11.24
N TRP A 585 5.39 0.23 -11.12
CA TRP A 585 4.44 -0.84 -10.88
C TRP A 585 4.24 -1.75 -12.09
N THR A 586 4.46 -1.27 -13.33
CA THR A 586 4.44 -2.14 -14.52
C THR A 586 5.50 -3.24 -14.41
N LEU A 587 6.74 -2.87 -14.03
CA LEU A 587 7.79 -3.87 -13.79
C LEU A 587 7.54 -4.70 -12.53
N GLY A 588 6.92 -4.12 -11.50
CA GLY A 588 6.47 -4.86 -10.31
C GLY A 588 5.40 -5.92 -10.65
N GLN A 589 4.51 -5.61 -11.61
CA GLN A 589 3.54 -6.58 -12.14
C GLN A 589 4.23 -7.72 -12.88
N PHE A 590 5.37 -7.46 -13.56
CA PHE A 590 6.15 -8.52 -14.21
C PHE A 590 6.67 -9.53 -13.19
N ALA A 591 7.26 -9.04 -12.09
CA ALA A 591 7.74 -9.91 -11.02
C ALA A 591 6.61 -10.76 -10.41
N LEU A 592 5.42 -10.18 -10.18
CA LEU A 592 4.26 -10.93 -9.73
C LEU A 592 3.81 -11.97 -10.77
N ALA A 593 3.73 -11.57 -12.04
CA ALA A 593 3.34 -12.47 -13.13
C ALA A 593 4.32 -13.63 -13.27
N SER A 594 5.62 -13.39 -13.10
CA SER A 594 6.67 -14.43 -13.12
C SER A 594 6.52 -15.42 -11.98
N ALA A 595 6.23 -14.93 -10.74
CA ALA A 595 5.92 -15.82 -9.62
C ALA A 595 4.67 -16.67 -9.91
N MET A 596 3.60 -16.06 -10.43
CA MET A 596 2.35 -16.74 -10.77
C MET A 596 2.51 -17.73 -11.94
N ALA A 597 3.44 -17.50 -12.86
CA ALA A 597 3.83 -18.43 -13.91
C ALA A 597 4.72 -19.60 -13.38
N GLY A 598 5.08 -19.59 -12.11
CA GLY A 598 5.94 -20.60 -11.48
C GLY A 598 7.43 -20.40 -11.71
N SER A 599 7.87 -19.23 -12.19
CA SER A 599 9.27 -18.94 -12.52
C SER A 599 9.91 -18.01 -11.49
N GLY A 600 10.46 -18.59 -10.40
CA GLY A 600 11.18 -17.82 -9.39
C GLY A 600 12.44 -17.12 -9.90
N ASP A 601 13.12 -17.73 -10.87
CA ASP A 601 14.33 -17.11 -11.45
C ASP A 601 13.99 -15.87 -12.30
N ASP A 602 12.86 -15.89 -13.01
CA ASP A 602 12.33 -14.68 -13.68
C ASP A 602 11.93 -13.58 -12.69
N VAL A 603 11.43 -13.93 -11.50
CA VAL A 603 11.17 -12.94 -10.43
C VAL A 603 12.46 -12.18 -10.11
N LEU A 604 13.58 -12.87 -9.89
CA LEU A 604 14.87 -12.21 -9.61
C LEU A 604 15.31 -11.35 -10.79
N GLY A 605 15.13 -11.82 -12.03
CA GLY A 605 15.42 -11.05 -13.24
C GLY A 605 14.57 -9.79 -13.37
N ASP A 606 13.27 -9.86 -13.04
CA ASP A 606 12.36 -8.71 -13.04
C ASP A 606 12.76 -7.68 -11.95
N LEU A 607 13.24 -8.13 -10.79
CA LEU A 607 13.80 -7.24 -9.76
C LEU A 607 15.09 -6.55 -10.24
N ASP A 608 15.96 -7.26 -10.95
CA ASP A 608 17.17 -6.68 -11.57
C ASP A 608 16.79 -5.61 -12.62
N ALA A 609 15.73 -5.83 -13.38
CA ALA A 609 15.24 -4.87 -14.36
C ALA A 609 14.74 -3.57 -13.71
N ILE A 610 14.03 -3.64 -12.58
CA ILE A 610 13.57 -2.47 -11.80
C ILE A 610 14.77 -1.65 -11.32
N GLU A 611 15.80 -2.31 -10.81
CA GLU A 611 17.04 -1.66 -10.35
C GLU A 611 17.80 -1.02 -11.51
N THR A 612 17.97 -1.74 -12.60
CA THR A 612 18.64 -1.25 -13.82
C THR A 612 17.93 -0.05 -14.44
N ALA A 613 16.61 -0.02 -14.39
CA ALA A 613 15.80 1.11 -14.84
C ALA A 613 15.87 2.33 -13.91
N GLY A 614 16.57 2.25 -12.76
CA GLY A 614 16.68 3.35 -11.80
C GLY A 614 15.37 3.68 -11.08
N LEU A 615 14.44 2.73 -11.02
CA LEU A 615 13.14 2.86 -10.36
C LEU A 615 13.18 2.49 -8.87
N VAL A 616 14.34 2.11 -8.38
CA VAL A 616 14.69 1.98 -6.96
C VAL A 616 16.07 2.59 -6.73
N ASP A 617 16.38 2.97 -5.50
CA ASP A 617 17.73 3.32 -5.15
C ASP A 617 18.59 2.06 -4.94
N GLN A 618 19.91 2.17 -5.06
CA GLN A 618 20.86 1.04 -4.98
C GLN A 618 20.77 0.23 -3.67
N ARG A 619 20.20 0.82 -2.63
CA ARG A 619 20.00 0.18 -1.31
C ARG A 619 18.60 -0.38 -1.15
N TRP A 620 17.72 -0.25 -2.14
CA TRP A 620 16.30 -0.57 -2.05
C TRP A 620 15.59 0.13 -0.89
N ILE A 621 16.03 1.35 -0.56
CA ILE A 621 15.37 2.16 0.45
C ILE A 621 14.04 2.67 -0.08
N GLN A 622 14.03 3.08 -1.35
CA GLN A 622 12.89 3.71 -1.99
C GLN A 622 12.55 3.07 -3.32
N CYS A 623 11.26 2.87 -3.58
CA CYS A 623 10.72 2.71 -4.93
C CYS A 623 10.23 4.06 -5.44
N PHE A 624 10.55 4.35 -6.69
CA PHE A 624 10.12 5.56 -7.38
C PHE A 624 8.99 5.26 -8.34
N GLU A 625 8.06 6.20 -8.54
CA GLU A 625 7.02 6.07 -9.54
C GLU A 625 7.62 5.98 -10.95
N SER A 626 8.62 6.82 -11.21
CA SER A 626 9.29 6.93 -12.51
C SER A 626 10.74 7.37 -12.31
N THR A 627 11.52 7.43 -13.39
CA THR A 627 12.88 7.95 -13.38
C THR A 627 13.00 9.40 -12.88
N GLY A 628 11.89 10.15 -12.82
CA GLY A 628 11.81 11.46 -12.18
C GLY A 628 11.90 11.47 -10.65
N ARG A 629 12.19 10.32 -10.03
CA ARG A 629 12.47 10.15 -8.61
C ARG A 629 11.38 10.70 -7.67
N LYS A 630 10.14 10.28 -7.87
CA LYS A 630 9.06 10.45 -6.90
C LYS A 630 9.07 9.29 -5.91
N PRO A 631 9.62 9.44 -4.70
CA PRO A 631 9.87 8.32 -3.79
C PRO A 631 8.60 7.84 -3.10
N HIS A 632 8.72 6.70 -2.40
CA HIS A 632 7.66 6.07 -1.62
C HIS A 632 6.44 5.64 -2.43
N PHE A 633 6.67 5.11 -3.63
CA PHE A 633 5.60 4.57 -4.46
C PHE A 633 5.13 3.22 -3.90
N VAL A 634 4.20 3.27 -2.93
CA VAL A 634 3.78 2.10 -2.13
C VAL A 634 3.04 1.06 -2.95
N THR A 635 2.44 1.45 -4.07
CA THR A 635 1.85 0.54 -5.06
C THR A 635 2.86 -0.49 -5.55
N THR A 636 4.05 -0.06 -5.96
CA THR A 636 5.12 -0.96 -6.39
C THR A 636 5.59 -1.85 -5.24
N TYR A 637 5.76 -1.30 -4.03
CA TYR A 637 6.10 -2.14 -2.87
C TYR A 637 5.04 -3.20 -2.60
N GLY A 638 3.76 -2.90 -2.82
CA GLY A 638 2.67 -3.86 -2.73
C GLY A 638 2.83 -5.02 -3.71
N LEU A 639 3.14 -4.72 -4.99
CA LEU A 639 3.41 -5.73 -6.02
C LEU A 639 4.65 -6.57 -5.73
N LEU A 640 5.75 -5.93 -5.32
CA LEU A 640 7.00 -6.64 -5.00
C LEU A 640 6.83 -7.55 -3.77
N LEU A 641 6.08 -7.10 -2.76
CA LEU A 641 5.73 -7.92 -1.61
C LEU A 641 4.87 -9.12 -2.02
N GLN A 642 3.89 -8.93 -2.92
CA GLN A 642 3.10 -10.03 -3.49
C GLN A 642 3.98 -10.99 -4.29
N ALA A 643 4.87 -10.50 -5.15
CA ALA A 643 5.75 -11.34 -5.97
C ALA A 643 6.64 -12.24 -5.11
N VAL A 644 7.30 -11.66 -4.09
CA VAL A 644 8.14 -12.41 -3.15
C VAL A 644 7.29 -13.39 -2.33
N SER A 645 6.11 -12.98 -1.88
CA SER A 645 5.19 -13.86 -1.15
C SER A 645 4.65 -14.99 -2.04
N ALA A 646 4.36 -14.72 -3.32
CA ALA A 646 3.88 -15.72 -4.27
C ALA A 646 4.96 -16.76 -4.66
N CYS A 647 6.24 -16.47 -4.46
CA CYS A 647 7.28 -17.50 -4.55
C CYS A 647 7.10 -18.58 -3.47
N LEU A 648 6.55 -18.19 -2.31
CA LEU A 648 6.41 -19.07 -1.14
C LEU A 648 5.02 -19.66 -0.99
N LEU A 649 3.97 -18.92 -1.36
CA LEU A 649 2.58 -19.37 -1.19
C LEU A 649 1.69 -18.78 -2.28
N GLN A 650 1.01 -19.67 -3.04
CA GLN A 650 -0.04 -19.33 -3.99
C GLN A 650 -1.35 -20.03 -3.62
N TRP A 651 -2.49 -19.47 -4.05
CA TRP A 651 -3.83 -19.99 -3.78
C TRP A 651 -4.81 -19.77 -4.96
N GLN A 652 -4.43 -18.97 -5.93
CA GLN A 652 -5.31 -18.44 -6.99
C GLN A 652 -5.83 -19.52 -7.96
N ARG A 653 -5.22 -20.71 -7.98
CA ARG A 653 -5.67 -21.87 -8.77
C ARG A 653 -6.72 -22.72 -8.05
N GLY A 654 -7.28 -22.24 -6.93
CA GLY A 654 -8.27 -22.95 -6.15
C GLY A 654 -7.69 -24.06 -5.24
N TYR A 655 -6.39 -24.05 -5.03
CA TYR A 655 -5.68 -24.88 -4.05
C TYR A 655 -4.50 -24.12 -3.44
N ILE A 656 -4.12 -24.49 -2.24
CA ILE A 656 -2.93 -23.95 -1.58
C ILE A 656 -1.70 -24.58 -2.23
N HIS A 657 -0.78 -23.75 -2.72
CA HIS A 657 0.46 -24.16 -3.36
C HIS A 657 1.65 -23.56 -2.62
N PRO A 658 2.18 -24.24 -1.61
CA PRO A 658 3.37 -23.80 -0.90
C PRO A 658 4.61 -23.99 -1.77
N LEU A 659 5.61 -23.12 -1.61
CA LEU A 659 6.90 -23.14 -2.31
C LEU A 659 6.74 -23.14 -3.84
N ALA A 660 5.73 -22.41 -4.35
CA ALA A 660 5.23 -22.51 -5.72
C ALA A 660 6.21 -22.00 -6.80
N ALA A 661 7.09 -21.07 -6.47
CA ALA A 661 8.02 -20.46 -7.43
C ALA A 661 9.34 -20.08 -6.73
N VAL A 662 9.94 -21.03 -6.00
CA VAL A 662 11.21 -20.80 -5.30
C VAL A 662 12.33 -20.63 -6.33
N PRO A 663 13.08 -19.51 -6.34
CA PRO A 663 14.21 -19.29 -7.24
C PRO A 663 15.29 -20.38 -7.06
N THR A 664 15.93 -20.78 -8.15
CA THR A 664 17.02 -21.76 -8.13
C THR A 664 18.16 -21.34 -7.18
N ALA A 665 18.45 -20.04 -7.13
CA ALA A 665 19.46 -19.46 -6.23
C ALA A 665 19.14 -19.63 -4.73
N TRP A 666 17.90 -19.92 -4.37
CA TRP A 666 17.50 -20.20 -2.97
C TRP A 666 17.59 -21.70 -2.63
N GLY A 667 17.73 -22.55 -3.65
CA GLY A 667 17.74 -23.99 -3.51
C GLY A 667 18.78 -24.50 -2.51
N GLY A 668 18.37 -25.40 -1.62
CA GLY A 668 19.21 -25.99 -0.58
C GLY A 668 19.57 -25.06 0.59
N ARG A 669 19.19 -23.79 0.55
CA ARG A 669 19.32 -22.87 1.68
C ARG A 669 18.06 -22.94 2.55
N ARG A 670 18.20 -22.65 3.83
CA ARG A 670 17.04 -22.60 4.72
C ARG A 670 16.09 -21.47 4.30
N LEU A 671 14.83 -21.82 4.18
CA LEU A 671 13.70 -20.97 3.85
C LEU A 671 12.56 -21.30 4.80
N ALA A 672 11.90 -20.32 5.39
CA ALA A 672 10.74 -20.54 6.24
C ALA A 672 9.75 -19.38 6.19
N PHE A 673 8.46 -19.68 6.35
CA PHE A 673 7.42 -18.70 6.54
C PHE A 673 6.32 -19.24 7.46
N GLY A 674 5.56 -18.36 8.10
CA GLY A 674 4.47 -18.82 8.95
C GLY A 674 3.51 -17.73 9.36
N GLY A 675 2.32 -18.18 9.81
CA GLY A 675 1.20 -17.32 10.11
C GLY A 675 0.49 -16.78 8.86
N TRP A 676 0.86 -17.25 7.65
CA TRP A 676 0.25 -16.78 6.41
C TRP A 676 -1.12 -17.42 6.22
N ARG A 677 -2.00 -16.73 5.51
CA ARG A 677 -3.36 -17.21 5.29
C ARG A 677 -3.62 -17.62 3.85
N ALA A 678 -4.58 -18.51 3.72
CA ALA A 678 -5.19 -18.91 2.45
C ALA A 678 -6.74 -18.93 2.58
N PRO A 679 -7.47 -18.87 1.44
CA PRO A 679 -8.93 -18.97 1.43
C PRO A 679 -9.42 -20.23 2.16
N GLY A 680 -10.60 -20.15 2.79
CA GLY A 680 -11.13 -21.25 3.59
C GLY A 680 -10.80 -21.11 5.09
N GLY A 681 -10.16 -20.00 5.52
CA GLY A 681 -9.74 -19.83 6.91
C GLY A 681 -8.55 -20.70 7.29
N PHE A 682 -7.69 -20.98 6.34
CA PHE A 682 -6.47 -21.76 6.57
C PHE A 682 -5.31 -20.84 7.00
N VAL A 683 -4.53 -21.31 8.00
CA VAL A 683 -3.26 -20.69 8.40
C VAL A 683 -2.13 -21.61 8.00
N VAL A 684 -1.19 -21.10 7.21
CA VAL A 684 -0.14 -21.88 6.55
C VAL A 684 1.23 -21.50 7.11
N CYS A 685 2.00 -22.50 7.45
CA CYS A 685 3.43 -22.41 7.75
C CYS A 685 4.20 -23.35 6.84
N GLY A 686 5.37 -22.93 6.37
CA GLY A 686 6.23 -23.77 5.54
C GLY A 686 7.69 -23.57 5.86
N GLU A 687 8.48 -24.65 5.75
CA GLU A 687 9.94 -24.59 5.83
C GLU A 687 10.55 -25.58 4.85
N SER A 688 11.72 -25.26 4.32
CA SER A 688 12.47 -26.09 3.41
C SER A 688 13.96 -25.81 3.51
N ASP A 689 14.78 -26.86 3.29
CA ASP A 689 16.24 -26.77 3.19
C ASP A 689 16.79 -27.79 2.18
N SER A 690 18.07 -28.13 2.27
CA SER A 690 18.70 -29.14 1.40
C SER A 690 18.20 -30.58 1.61
N GLY A 691 17.62 -30.86 2.77
CA GLY A 691 17.15 -32.21 3.14
C GLY A 691 15.69 -32.48 2.76
N GLY A 692 14.90 -31.42 2.56
CA GLY A 692 13.46 -31.50 2.31
C GLY A 692 12.70 -30.37 2.93
N GLY A 693 11.48 -30.61 3.38
CA GLY A 693 10.67 -29.58 4.01
C GLY A 693 9.41 -30.09 4.69
N CYS A 694 8.73 -29.16 5.33
CA CYS A 694 7.50 -29.38 6.07
C CYS A 694 6.53 -28.23 5.79
N VAL A 695 5.29 -28.53 5.49
CA VAL A 695 4.18 -27.58 5.38
C VAL A 695 3.11 -27.96 6.40
N ARG A 696 2.72 -27.01 7.23
CA ARG A 696 1.64 -27.16 8.20
C ARG A 696 0.49 -26.23 7.85
N VAL A 697 -0.71 -26.75 7.82
CA VAL A 697 -1.95 -26.03 7.56
C VAL A 697 -2.88 -26.20 8.74
N THR A 698 -3.19 -25.13 9.45
CA THR A 698 -4.23 -25.14 10.50
C THR A 698 -5.56 -24.76 9.86
N SER A 699 -6.57 -25.60 10.03
CA SER A 699 -7.95 -25.31 9.61
C SER A 699 -8.68 -24.59 10.74
N GLU A 700 -9.09 -23.33 10.53
CA GLU A 700 -9.87 -22.60 11.53
C GLU A 700 -11.39 -22.88 11.39
N ARG A 701 -11.87 -23.25 10.20
CA ARG A 701 -13.30 -23.33 9.89
C ARG A 701 -13.81 -24.73 9.51
N GLY A 702 -12.92 -25.67 9.24
CA GLY A 702 -13.32 -27.01 8.79
C GLY A 702 -13.70 -27.10 7.32
N GLU A 703 -13.24 -26.15 6.50
CA GLU A 703 -13.45 -26.19 5.05
C GLU A 703 -12.62 -27.31 4.40
N CYS A 704 -13.00 -27.73 3.18
CA CYS A 704 -12.22 -28.71 2.43
C CYS A 704 -10.85 -28.13 2.06
N LEU A 705 -9.78 -28.73 2.58
CA LEU A 705 -8.39 -28.37 2.26
C LEU A 705 -8.01 -28.95 0.90
N ARG A 706 -7.66 -28.09 -0.05
CA ARG A 706 -7.01 -28.46 -1.30
C ARG A 706 -5.57 -27.98 -1.26
N LEU A 707 -4.62 -28.91 -1.19
CA LEU A 707 -3.19 -28.61 -0.99
C LEU A 707 -2.36 -29.32 -2.06
N ARG A 708 -1.56 -28.58 -2.81
CA ARG A 708 -0.58 -29.15 -3.75
C ARG A 708 0.70 -29.51 -2.99
N VAL A 709 1.13 -30.75 -3.14
CA VAL A 709 2.42 -31.21 -2.63
C VAL A 709 3.52 -30.61 -3.52
N PRO A 710 4.60 -30.02 -2.95
CA PRO A 710 5.70 -29.49 -3.76
C PRO A 710 6.26 -30.55 -4.75
N ASP A 711 6.56 -30.13 -5.98
CA ASP A 711 6.94 -31.01 -7.08
C ASP A 711 8.30 -31.70 -6.86
N ASP A 712 9.15 -31.12 -6.03
CA ASP A 712 10.50 -31.62 -5.70
C ASP A 712 10.57 -32.47 -4.42
N TRP A 713 9.42 -32.85 -3.84
CA TRP A 713 9.39 -33.66 -2.61
C TRP A 713 9.08 -35.13 -2.88
N ASP A 714 9.98 -36.02 -2.51
CA ASP A 714 9.79 -37.45 -2.53
C ASP A 714 9.39 -38.02 -1.17
N GLY A 715 8.60 -39.10 -1.17
CA GLY A 715 8.17 -39.82 0.03
C GLY A 715 7.36 -38.92 0.98
N ALA A 716 6.56 -38.02 0.43
CA ALA A 716 5.70 -37.16 1.21
C ALA A 716 4.76 -37.95 2.13
N CYS A 717 4.61 -37.49 3.38
CA CYS A 717 3.66 -38.03 4.36
C CYS A 717 2.69 -36.96 4.76
N LEU A 718 1.39 -37.23 4.69
CA LEU A 718 0.32 -36.36 5.20
C LEU A 718 -0.13 -36.88 6.56
N GLU A 719 -0.22 -36.00 7.54
CA GLU A 719 -0.69 -36.25 8.89
C GLU A 719 -1.78 -35.25 9.31
N GLU A 720 -2.73 -35.69 10.14
CA GLU A 720 -3.66 -34.85 10.90
C GLU A 720 -3.34 -34.98 12.38
N ASP A 721 -2.96 -33.87 13.04
CA ASP A 721 -2.59 -33.81 14.46
C ASP A 721 -1.56 -34.90 14.88
N GLY A 722 -0.62 -35.24 13.94
CA GLY A 722 0.41 -36.25 14.12
C GLY A 722 -0.04 -37.69 13.83
N ALA A 723 -1.27 -37.91 13.37
CA ALA A 723 -1.74 -39.21 12.90
C ALA A 723 -1.64 -39.29 11.37
N PRO A 724 -0.99 -40.36 10.80
CA PRO A 724 -0.78 -40.47 9.36
C PRO A 724 -2.11 -40.69 8.63
N LEU A 725 -2.35 -39.90 7.57
CA LEU A 725 -3.49 -39.99 6.67
C LEU A 725 -3.12 -40.64 5.33
N GLY A 726 -1.88 -40.52 4.88
CA GLY A 726 -1.44 -41.07 3.62
C GLY A 726 -0.11 -40.58 3.08
N HIS A 727 0.28 -41.06 1.92
CA HIS A 727 1.52 -40.73 1.23
C HIS A 727 1.20 -40.16 -0.17
N PRO A 728 1.01 -38.85 -0.29
CA PRO A 728 0.70 -38.22 -1.56
C PRO A 728 1.92 -38.18 -2.49
N GLU A 729 1.66 -38.27 -3.78
CA GLU A 729 2.68 -38.10 -4.81
C GLU A 729 3.08 -36.61 -4.98
N PRO A 730 4.33 -36.33 -5.38
CA PRO A 730 4.78 -34.99 -5.72
C PRO A 730 3.90 -34.34 -6.82
N GLY A 731 3.59 -33.07 -6.67
CA GLY A 731 2.74 -32.32 -7.59
C GLY A 731 1.25 -32.65 -7.53
N TYR A 732 0.86 -33.63 -6.71
CA TYR A 732 -0.55 -33.98 -6.53
C TYR A 732 -1.30 -32.93 -5.70
N VAL A 733 -2.55 -32.66 -6.05
CA VAL A 733 -3.44 -31.81 -5.25
C VAL A 733 -4.27 -32.72 -4.33
N LEU A 734 -3.96 -32.65 -3.04
CA LEU A 734 -4.72 -33.35 -2.01
C LEU A 734 -6.08 -32.66 -1.82
N GLU A 735 -7.12 -33.46 -1.57
CA GLU A 735 -8.41 -32.97 -1.07
C GLU A 735 -8.72 -33.65 0.25
N VAL A 736 -8.91 -32.88 1.32
CA VAL A 736 -9.13 -33.38 2.68
C VAL A 736 -10.23 -32.58 3.34
N GLU A 737 -11.28 -33.28 3.77
CA GLU A 737 -12.29 -32.70 4.66
C GLU A 737 -11.64 -32.43 6.01
N THR A 738 -11.64 -31.15 6.43
CA THR A 738 -10.90 -30.77 7.63
C THR A 738 -11.79 -30.63 8.86
N THR A 739 -11.18 -30.75 10.03
CA THR A 739 -11.83 -30.48 11.32
C THR A 739 -11.39 -29.10 11.82
N PRO A 740 -12.32 -28.23 12.29
CA PRO A 740 -11.94 -26.95 12.87
C PRO A 740 -10.97 -27.10 14.04
N GLY A 741 -9.82 -26.41 13.97
CA GLY A 741 -8.75 -26.46 14.97
C GLY A 741 -7.66 -27.48 14.71
N SER A 742 -7.87 -28.48 13.81
CA SER A 742 -6.84 -29.47 13.48
C SER A 742 -5.71 -28.90 12.63
N VAL A 743 -4.55 -29.54 12.74
CA VAL A 743 -3.34 -29.22 12.00
C VAL A 743 -3.00 -30.35 11.04
N TYR A 744 -2.93 -30.01 9.76
CA TYR A 744 -2.54 -30.90 8.68
C TYR A 744 -1.08 -30.63 8.32
N THR A 745 -0.24 -31.66 8.37
CA THR A 745 1.19 -31.56 8.10
C THR A 745 1.55 -32.40 6.90
N VAL A 746 2.27 -31.85 5.95
CA VAL A 746 2.92 -32.57 4.85
C VAL A 746 4.43 -32.42 5.01
N GLU A 747 5.12 -33.53 5.16
CA GLU A 747 6.58 -33.58 5.22
C GLU A 747 7.11 -34.42 4.04
N GLY A 748 8.18 -33.97 3.42
CA GLY A 748 8.81 -34.67 2.30
C GLY A 748 10.31 -34.42 2.22
N ARG A 749 11.02 -35.32 1.54
CA ARG A 749 12.45 -35.19 1.27
C ARG A 749 12.64 -34.54 -0.10
N ARG A 750 13.61 -33.67 -0.21
CA ARG A 750 13.93 -33.06 -1.51
C ARG A 750 14.52 -34.10 -2.45
N ARG A 751 14.04 -34.13 -3.70
CA ARG A 751 14.68 -34.92 -4.77
C ARG A 751 16.12 -34.48 -4.95
N ALA A 752 17.03 -35.44 -5.11
CA ALA A 752 18.45 -35.21 -5.32
C ALA A 752 18.74 -34.57 -6.70
#